data_ffdf9e5f7493d6f2eeb99f2eb1702cf9
#
_entry.id   ffdf9e5f7493d6f2eeb99f2eb1702cf9
#
_cell.length_a   1.000
_cell.length_b   1.000
_cell.length_c   1.000
_cell.angle_alpha   90.00
_cell.angle_beta   90.00
_cell.angle_gamma   90.00
#
_symmetry.space_group_name_H-M   'P 1'
#
loop_
_entity.id
_entity.type
_entity.pdbx_description
1 polymer ?
#
loop_
_entity_poly.entity_id
_entity_poly.type
_entity_poly.pdbx_seq_one_letter_code
_entity_poly.pdbx_strand_id
1 'polypeptide(L)'
;MGKQLEILLDGEISKLYDLPKFDEDARLTYFELSTTEKVAMNQYNRVFTKIYFILQLGYFKAKHLFFIIDVEKVDKDVEYIRQRYFPQHLLKLSGKVSKPTRLEQQKVILNLFGYSIADEHIRMKLVEKAEQLAKLYSRPIYIFRELLNYLEHKKIVLLGYSVMQKHIIAQALIRERLRLETLVAQLLPLQAIKQLDNLLEEKVMNSYLLTWLQQEPSSFKCYQMRGQVQRKQQMEKIYLFAQLLIPELKISNENIRYYASLAQHYSIFRLKRMKGKLVYIYLLCFAYSRFQHINDTLIEAFKHYVRIYEKEAEEYSKNAIYAYQLEGLNQLIKVPRILSLFTNEQIADTLAFGVVRKTAFGILGKTKFAVISDYIANNKLDKKELKRLFYESIQQKISLNIRHLFLHLTFKGMSGNTDLMKAIDYIKPILNKGKSLTKVSINLIPCLFIPNHQKKYLYKNGILLVNRYEFYMLQTIRNRIESGDVYIPDSFGFKSFDQDLIPKEYWQRNKVAILKSIETPRLRMPIKELLALLKQELEAKFKKVNKSILKGENKYVKIDGQKPDGSTKWTLQYPSFKNKVNHSLFSQFKSRNIDELMDMVHEHTGFIDEFTHVLGKDTSNIISKQQLIAAILALGTNHGIKKMAQISDMTVHQLNAAVNNFIRHETLEKANIKIINATSKLPMFQYYNIEEALIHSSSDGQKFGTKFDTINSRYSPKYYGLGKGLSDYTMVANHIPVNAKIIGTHEHESYYVFDILYNNETNIQPHIHSTDTDGTNQINFAILDFFGYQFAPRYASITSRAKMIHTFEYLSTYPNNFLLLSKGKIDTKLIEEEWDNIQRMVASLGLKTTTQSTIIKKLSSYTRNNRTQKAIVEYDKIIKSLYLLEYIDSPSLRRNVQKALNRGEEYHQLKRHIFYVHGGKFRVHTIQEQQIIASCTHLIANVIIYYNTWLLSQLLEKYEQEGNIETLNRVKTIAPIAWQHINVYGTYKFRVPPSPINPFELLKNVIL
;
A
#
# COMPACT_ATOMS: atom_id res chain seq x y z
N MET A 1 -28.36 34.81 -3.23
CA MET A 1 -27.56 34.41 -2.07
C MET A 1 -26.70 33.24 -2.49
N GLY A 2 -25.36 33.36 -2.48
CA GLY A 2 -24.45 32.25 -2.83
C GLY A 2 -24.60 31.11 -1.80
N LYS A 3 -24.74 29.87 -2.25
CA LYS A 3 -24.77 28.68 -1.39
C LYS A 3 -23.58 28.71 -0.43
N GLN A 4 -23.86 28.52 0.86
CA GLN A 4 -22.87 28.51 1.93
C GLN A 4 -21.95 27.30 1.74
N LEU A 5 -20.63 27.47 1.91
CA LEU A 5 -19.63 26.40 1.83
C LEU A 5 -19.86 25.44 3.00
N GLU A 6 -20.24 24.21 2.74
CA GLU A 6 -20.36 23.17 3.77
C GLU A 6 -18.97 22.53 3.99
N ILE A 7 -18.49 22.55 5.23
CA ILE A 7 -17.16 22.03 5.58
C ILE A 7 -17.27 20.76 6.42
N LEU A 8 -18.19 20.79 7.39
CA LEU A 8 -18.49 19.70 8.30
C LEU A 8 -19.96 19.30 8.16
N LEU A 9 -20.25 18.03 8.36
CA LEU A 9 -21.62 17.53 8.48
C LEU A 9 -22.25 17.96 9.81
N ASP A 10 -23.58 18.01 9.88
CA ASP A 10 -24.31 18.41 11.10
C ASP A 10 -23.89 17.60 12.34
N GLY A 11 -23.68 16.29 12.18
CA GLY A 11 -23.19 15.43 13.26
C GLY A 11 -21.76 15.75 13.71
N GLU A 12 -20.89 16.19 12.80
CA GLU A 12 -19.53 16.64 13.15
C GLU A 12 -19.53 18.00 13.82
N ILE A 13 -20.43 18.91 13.35
CA ILE A 13 -20.63 20.21 13.98
C ILE A 13 -21.14 20.02 15.42
N SER A 14 -22.13 19.17 15.62
CA SER A 14 -22.67 18.86 16.95
C SER A 14 -21.61 18.24 17.85
N LYS A 15 -20.80 17.33 17.30
CA LYS A 15 -19.69 16.71 18.04
C LYS A 15 -18.64 17.71 18.52
N LEU A 16 -18.34 18.75 17.74
CA LEU A 16 -17.31 19.73 18.07
C LEU A 16 -17.87 20.91 18.89
N TYR A 17 -19.05 21.38 18.56
CA TYR A 17 -19.58 22.67 19.00
C TYR A 17 -20.78 22.61 19.95
N ASP A 18 -21.47 21.46 20.06
CA ASP A 18 -22.56 21.32 21.01
C ASP A 18 -22.04 21.00 22.41
N LEU A 19 -22.88 21.34 23.39
CA LEU A 19 -22.60 21.02 24.79
C LEU A 19 -22.41 19.51 24.96
N PRO A 20 -21.31 19.07 25.56
CA PRO A 20 -21.05 17.62 25.71
C PRO A 20 -22.09 16.98 26.63
N LYS A 21 -22.53 15.79 26.27
CA LYS A 21 -23.35 14.92 27.10
C LYS A 21 -22.45 13.90 27.77
N PHE A 22 -22.19 14.07 29.08
CA PHE A 22 -21.29 13.19 29.81
C PHE A 22 -22.02 11.94 30.33
N ASP A 23 -21.40 10.81 30.14
CA ASP A 23 -21.67 9.57 30.88
C ASP A 23 -20.99 9.59 32.25
N GLU A 24 -21.04 8.51 33.02
CA GLU A 24 -20.46 8.45 34.37
C GLU A 24 -18.91 8.56 34.32
N ASP A 25 -18.26 7.90 33.36
CA ASP A 25 -16.80 7.94 33.19
C ASP A 25 -16.30 9.33 32.79
N ALA A 26 -17.01 9.95 31.85
CA ALA A 26 -16.71 11.32 31.44
C ALA A 26 -16.88 12.32 32.58
N ARG A 27 -17.94 12.18 33.42
CA ARG A 27 -18.09 13.01 34.63
C ARG A 27 -16.95 12.85 35.60
N LEU A 28 -16.52 11.59 35.83
CA LEU A 28 -15.38 11.30 36.68
C LEU A 28 -14.11 11.96 36.13
N THR A 29 -13.88 11.90 34.84
CA THR A 29 -12.67 12.42 34.20
C THR A 29 -12.63 13.94 34.14
N TYR A 30 -13.72 14.59 33.69
CA TYR A 30 -13.69 16.00 33.37
C TYR A 30 -14.09 16.91 34.53
N PHE A 31 -14.89 16.41 35.49
CA PHE A 31 -15.24 17.19 36.69
C PHE A 31 -14.33 16.91 37.88
N GLU A 32 -13.30 16.04 37.72
CA GLU A 32 -12.28 15.91 38.76
C GLU A 32 -11.41 17.17 38.81
N LEU A 33 -11.25 17.71 40.07
CA LEU A 33 -10.51 18.94 40.29
C LEU A 33 -9.13 18.68 40.87
N SER A 34 -8.11 19.20 40.20
CA SER A 34 -6.75 19.30 40.73
C SER A 34 -6.67 20.28 41.89
N THR A 35 -5.55 20.27 42.61
CA THR A 35 -5.31 21.18 43.76
C THR A 35 -5.42 22.65 43.35
N THR A 36 -4.86 23.03 42.20
CA THR A 36 -4.91 24.40 41.66
C THR A 36 -6.31 24.81 41.23
N GLU A 37 -7.09 23.93 40.70
CA GLU A 37 -8.48 24.16 40.28
C GLU A 37 -9.40 24.29 41.47
N LYS A 38 -9.15 23.55 42.58
CA LYS A 38 -9.89 23.71 43.85
C LYS A 38 -9.63 25.08 44.47
N VAL A 39 -8.40 25.58 44.43
CA VAL A 39 -8.04 26.92 44.90
C VAL A 39 -8.79 27.97 44.07
N ALA A 40 -8.81 27.83 42.73
CA ALA A 40 -9.52 28.75 41.86
C ALA A 40 -11.06 28.73 42.10
N MET A 41 -11.64 27.56 42.34
CA MET A 41 -13.04 27.40 42.67
C MET A 41 -13.39 28.11 44.00
N ASN A 42 -12.52 28.03 44.98
CA ASN A 42 -12.76 28.60 46.34
C ASN A 42 -12.72 30.12 46.39
N GLN A 43 -12.30 30.80 45.33
CA GLN A 43 -12.42 32.28 45.22
C GLN A 43 -13.88 32.76 45.15
N TYR A 44 -14.82 31.89 44.86
CA TYR A 44 -16.23 32.22 44.78
C TYR A 44 -16.97 31.88 46.08
N ASN A 45 -17.79 32.77 46.59
CA ASN A 45 -18.46 32.59 47.88
C ASN A 45 -19.73 31.72 47.82
N ARG A 46 -20.50 31.80 46.71
CA ARG A 46 -21.81 31.11 46.57
C ARG A 46 -21.61 29.73 45.99
N VAL A 47 -22.22 28.69 46.59
CA VAL A 47 -22.13 27.29 46.13
C VAL A 47 -22.61 27.15 44.69
N PHE A 48 -23.70 27.81 44.32
CA PHE A 48 -24.19 27.80 42.93
C PHE A 48 -23.15 28.35 41.93
N THR A 49 -22.42 29.40 42.31
CA THR A 49 -21.37 29.98 41.48
C THR A 49 -20.15 29.03 41.36
N LYS A 50 -19.83 28.28 42.44
CA LYS A 50 -18.80 27.26 42.43
C LYS A 50 -19.17 26.07 41.50
N ILE A 51 -20.41 25.61 41.56
CA ILE A 51 -20.91 24.55 40.67
C ILE A 51 -20.85 25.01 39.22
N TYR A 52 -21.28 26.23 38.92
CA TYR A 52 -21.21 26.76 37.56
C TYR A 52 -19.77 26.90 37.06
N PHE A 53 -18.81 27.22 37.93
CA PHE A 53 -17.39 27.21 37.62
C PHE A 53 -16.91 25.82 37.25
N ILE A 54 -17.27 24.78 38.02
CA ILE A 54 -16.89 23.39 37.74
C ILE A 54 -17.49 22.89 36.42
N LEU A 55 -18.74 23.25 36.12
CA LEU A 55 -19.37 22.93 34.83
C LEU A 55 -18.61 23.58 33.67
N GLN A 56 -18.32 24.91 33.75
CA GLN A 56 -17.53 25.57 32.72
C GLN A 56 -16.14 24.95 32.55
N LEU A 57 -15.48 24.60 33.65
CA LEU A 57 -14.16 23.99 33.69
C LEU A 57 -14.18 22.60 33.03
N GLY A 58 -15.14 21.75 33.40
CA GLY A 58 -15.22 20.38 32.86
C GLY A 58 -15.57 20.37 31.36
N TYR A 59 -16.48 21.22 30.94
CA TYR A 59 -16.80 21.34 29.50
C TYR A 59 -15.65 21.94 28.71
N PHE A 60 -14.88 22.87 29.31
CA PHE A 60 -13.70 23.42 28.69
C PHE A 60 -12.58 22.35 28.56
N LYS A 61 -12.38 21.52 29.57
CA LYS A 61 -11.45 20.39 29.50
C LYS A 61 -11.79 19.43 28.34
N ALA A 62 -13.08 19.20 28.12
CA ALA A 62 -13.57 18.28 27.09
C ALA A 62 -13.53 18.84 25.66
N LYS A 63 -13.75 20.15 25.48
CA LYS A 63 -14.01 20.75 24.17
C LYS A 63 -13.13 21.95 23.81
N HIS A 64 -12.38 22.49 24.75
CA HIS A 64 -11.63 23.75 24.62
C HIS A 64 -12.51 24.90 24.09
N LEU A 65 -13.81 24.88 24.50
CA LEU A 65 -14.86 25.83 24.17
C LEU A 65 -15.61 26.25 25.42
N PHE A 66 -16.14 27.48 25.41
CA PHE A 66 -17.07 27.95 26.42
C PHE A 66 -18.50 27.92 25.93
N PHE A 67 -19.37 27.38 26.76
CA PHE A 67 -20.80 27.26 26.48
C PHE A 67 -21.63 28.25 27.34
N ILE A 68 -22.79 28.64 26.83
CA ILE A 68 -23.82 29.24 27.65
C ILE A 68 -24.61 28.08 28.25
N ILE A 69 -24.33 27.78 29.52
CA ILE A 69 -24.85 26.60 30.20
C ILE A 69 -26.22 26.98 30.75
N ASP A 70 -27.25 26.27 30.30
CA ASP A 70 -28.57 26.24 30.90
C ASP A 70 -28.57 25.12 31.95
N VAL A 71 -28.57 25.50 33.22
CA VAL A 71 -28.40 24.60 34.35
C VAL A 71 -29.49 23.54 34.43
N GLU A 72 -30.70 23.87 33.97
CA GLU A 72 -31.85 22.95 33.94
C GLU A 72 -31.67 21.81 32.92
N LYS A 73 -30.89 22.07 31.87
CA LYS A 73 -30.60 21.05 30.82
C LYS A 73 -29.43 20.12 31.16
N VAL A 74 -28.68 20.42 32.21
CA VAL A 74 -27.50 19.66 32.66
C VAL A 74 -27.64 19.20 34.13
N ASP A 75 -28.88 18.90 34.51
CA ASP A 75 -29.28 18.53 35.88
C ASP A 75 -28.43 17.35 36.41
N LYS A 76 -28.17 16.33 35.60
CA LYS A 76 -27.34 15.16 35.98
C LYS A 76 -25.89 15.54 36.28
N ASP A 77 -25.32 16.49 35.55
CA ASP A 77 -23.98 16.96 35.76
C ASP A 77 -23.88 17.84 37.02
N VAL A 78 -24.88 18.67 37.21
CA VAL A 78 -25.03 19.49 38.42
C VAL A 78 -25.16 18.61 39.66
N GLU A 79 -26.02 17.60 39.62
CA GLU A 79 -26.23 16.67 40.72
C GLU A 79 -24.95 15.88 41.05
N TYR A 80 -24.23 15.40 40.06
CA TYR A 80 -22.96 14.76 40.24
C TYR A 80 -21.95 15.68 40.95
N ILE A 81 -21.79 16.93 40.50
CA ILE A 81 -20.88 17.90 41.09
C ILE A 81 -21.31 18.23 42.53
N ARG A 82 -22.63 18.39 42.77
CA ARG A 82 -23.19 18.65 44.10
C ARG A 82 -22.84 17.49 45.06
N GLN A 83 -23.13 16.26 44.70
CA GLN A 83 -22.85 15.09 45.54
C GLN A 83 -21.37 14.96 45.87
N ARG A 84 -20.49 15.22 44.91
CA ARG A 84 -19.05 15.06 45.09
C ARG A 84 -18.37 16.16 45.91
N TYR A 85 -18.77 17.40 45.71
CA TYR A 85 -18.06 18.56 46.28
C TYR A 85 -18.87 19.35 47.34
N PHE A 86 -20.18 19.22 47.37
CA PHE A 86 -21.10 19.99 48.26
C PHE A 86 -22.24 19.11 48.83
N PRO A 87 -21.96 17.96 49.43
CA PRO A 87 -22.99 16.99 49.82
C PRO A 87 -23.97 17.52 50.89
N GLN A 88 -23.56 18.50 51.66
CA GLN A 88 -24.37 19.09 52.74
C GLN A 88 -25.35 20.18 52.23
N HIS A 89 -25.28 20.58 50.95
CA HIS A 89 -26.11 21.65 50.41
C HIS A 89 -27.27 21.11 49.55
N LEU A 90 -28.53 21.34 50.00
CA LEU A 90 -29.72 21.13 49.20
C LEU A 90 -29.92 22.35 48.29
N LEU A 91 -29.59 22.23 47.00
CA LEU A 91 -29.78 23.30 46.04
C LEU A 91 -31.18 23.23 45.43
N LYS A 92 -31.96 24.28 45.59
CA LYS A 92 -33.02 24.58 44.62
C LYS A 92 -32.36 25.14 43.36
N LEU A 93 -32.48 24.45 42.23
CA LEU A 93 -31.85 24.75 40.92
C LEU A 93 -32.40 26.03 40.25
N SER A 94 -32.70 27.04 41.01
CA SER A 94 -33.22 28.32 40.50
C SER A 94 -32.19 29.43 40.68
N GLY A 95 -31.42 29.71 39.68
CA GLY A 95 -30.49 30.81 39.66
C GLY A 95 -29.74 30.95 38.31
N LYS A 96 -29.55 32.21 37.90
CA LYS A 96 -28.72 32.52 36.72
C LYS A 96 -27.43 33.18 37.18
N VAL A 97 -26.28 32.70 36.70
CA VAL A 97 -24.98 33.37 36.90
C VAL A 97 -24.94 34.59 35.99
N SER A 98 -24.57 35.75 36.57
CA SER A 98 -24.48 37.00 35.81
C SER A 98 -23.43 36.90 34.69
N LYS A 99 -23.64 37.63 33.60
CA LYS A 99 -22.67 37.68 32.49
C LYS A 99 -21.25 38.11 32.95
N PRO A 100 -21.08 39.11 33.81
CA PRO A 100 -19.77 39.49 34.34
C PRO A 100 -19.08 38.35 35.07
N THR A 101 -19.77 37.69 36.01
CA THR A 101 -19.24 36.57 36.78
C THR A 101 -18.84 35.36 35.85
N ARG A 102 -19.66 35.09 34.86
CA ARG A 102 -19.35 34.06 33.86
C ARG A 102 -18.09 34.39 33.10
N LEU A 103 -17.90 35.61 32.63
CA LEU A 103 -16.72 36.04 31.89
C LEU A 103 -15.46 36.04 32.77
N GLU A 104 -15.61 36.40 34.07
CA GLU A 104 -14.52 36.31 35.04
C GLU A 104 -14.06 34.85 35.24
N GLN A 105 -15.02 33.92 35.41
CA GLN A 105 -14.73 32.49 35.50
C GLN A 105 -13.99 31.99 34.27
N GLN A 106 -14.41 32.40 33.09
CA GLN A 106 -13.73 32.03 31.83
C GLN A 106 -12.28 32.54 31.81
N LYS A 107 -12.02 33.77 32.26
CA LYS A 107 -10.64 34.28 32.36
C LYS A 107 -9.80 33.47 33.34
N VAL A 108 -10.34 33.06 34.47
CA VAL A 108 -9.63 32.19 35.43
C VAL A 108 -9.29 30.83 34.81
N ILE A 109 -10.26 30.21 34.10
CA ILE A 109 -10.06 28.93 33.44
C ILE A 109 -8.99 29.06 32.34
N LEU A 110 -9.04 30.11 31.52
CA LEU A 110 -8.02 30.36 30.49
C LEU A 110 -6.60 30.45 31.08
N ASN A 111 -6.46 31.18 32.17
CA ASN A 111 -5.18 31.33 32.86
C ASN A 111 -4.67 30.00 33.44
N LEU A 112 -5.57 29.17 34.01
CA LEU A 112 -5.21 27.85 34.56
C LEU A 112 -4.59 26.91 33.48
N PHE A 113 -5.09 26.95 32.25
CA PHE A 113 -4.64 26.08 31.18
C PHE A 113 -3.67 26.75 30.18
N GLY A 114 -3.44 28.05 30.34
CA GLY A 114 -2.60 28.84 29.43
C GLY A 114 -3.22 29.04 28.05
N TYR A 115 -4.57 29.06 27.97
CA TYR A 115 -5.28 29.33 26.72
C TYR A 115 -5.56 30.85 26.56
N SER A 116 -5.65 31.26 25.30
CA SER A 116 -6.01 32.62 24.92
C SER A 116 -7.26 32.64 24.02
N ILE A 117 -8.05 33.72 24.09
CA ILE A 117 -9.13 33.92 23.12
C ILE A 117 -8.55 34.54 21.85
N ALA A 118 -9.07 34.14 20.69
CA ALA A 118 -8.65 34.71 19.43
C ALA A 118 -9.05 36.18 19.30
N ASP A 119 -8.09 37.07 19.52
CA ASP A 119 -8.15 38.49 19.21
C ASP A 119 -8.07 38.78 17.70
N GLU A 120 -8.09 40.02 17.29
CA GLU A 120 -8.00 40.41 15.89
C GLU A 120 -6.67 40.02 15.25
N HIS A 121 -5.55 40.10 15.98
CA HIS A 121 -4.24 39.71 15.53
C HIS A 121 -4.13 38.19 15.30
N ILE A 122 -4.66 37.41 16.22
CA ILE A 122 -4.71 35.92 16.08
C ILE A 122 -5.64 35.56 14.91
N ARG A 123 -6.76 36.24 14.72
CA ARG A 123 -7.63 36.01 13.56
C ARG A 123 -6.94 36.27 12.23
N MET A 124 -6.17 37.35 12.14
CA MET A 124 -5.37 37.66 10.94
C MET A 124 -4.36 36.54 10.69
N LYS A 125 -3.63 36.07 11.71
CA LYS A 125 -2.71 34.93 11.58
C LYS A 125 -3.42 33.64 11.14
N LEU A 126 -4.64 33.40 11.60
CA LEU A 126 -5.42 32.25 11.15
C LEU A 126 -5.83 32.38 9.67
N VAL A 127 -6.17 33.58 9.21
CA VAL A 127 -6.46 33.82 7.78
C VAL A 127 -5.21 33.57 6.94
N GLU A 128 -4.07 34.12 7.32
CA GLU A 128 -2.77 33.88 6.64
C GLU A 128 -2.42 32.39 6.61
N LYS A 129 -2.61 31.70 7.73
CA LYS A 129 -2.40 30.26 7.80
C LYS A 129 -3.36 29.49 6.90
N ALA A 130 -4.65 29.88 6.86
CA ALA A 130 -5.63 29.28 5.96
C ALA A 130 -5.27 29.50 4.48
N GLU A 131 -4.75 30.65 4.11
CA GLU A 131 -4.26 30.94 2.75
C GLU A 131 -3.04 30.07 2.38
N GLN A 132 -2.11 29.86 3.32
CA GLN A 132 -1.00 28.93 3.13
C GLN A 132 -1.49 27.49 2.92
N LEU A 133 -2.48 27.07 3.74
CA LEU A 133 -3.09 25.75 3.65
C LEU A 133 -3.92 25.57 2.37
N ALA A 134 -4.56 26.63 1.86
CA ALA A 134 -5.30 26.56 0.59
C ALA A 134 -4.42 26.29 -0.63
N LYS A 135 -3.13 26.64 -0.56
CA LYS A 135 -2.12 26.25 -1.59
C LYS A 135 -1.77 24.76 -1.54
N LEU A 136 -1.89 24.16 -0.34
CA LEU A 136 -1.61 22.74 -0.12
C LEU A 136 -2.86 21.86 -0.34
N TYR A 137 -4.00 22.34 0.14
CA TYR A 137 -5.27 21.61 0.16
C TYR A 137 -6.38 22.40 -0.52
N SER A 138 -6.96 21.85 -1.56
CA SER A 138 -8.13 22.44 -2.24
C SER A 138 -9.45 22.12 -1.52
N ARG A 139 -9.46 21.17 -0.61
CA ARG A 139 -10.66 20.74 0.10
C ARG A 139 -10.79 21.44 1.44
N PRO A 140 -11.95 22.07 1.71
CA PRO A 140 -12.18 22.88 2.92
C PRO A 140 -11.98 22.09 4.22
N ILE A 141 -12.35 20.81 4.23
CA ILE A 141 -12.26 19.95 5.42
C ILE A 141 -10.82 19.77 5.92
N TYR A 142 -9.86 19.63 5.01
CA TYR A 142 -8.45 19.49 5.40
C TYR A 142 -7.90 20.81 5.96
N ILE A 143 -8.26 21.92 5.35
CA ILE A 143 -7.89 23.24 5.86
C ILE A 143 -8.47 23.43 7.28
N PHE A 144 -9.71 23.02 7.49
CA PHE A 144 -10.38 23.12 8.79
C PHE A 144 -9.66 22.27 9.85
N ARG A 145 -9.32 21.00 9.54
CA ARG A 145 -8.61 20.09 10.47
C ARG A 145 -7.22 20.62 10.82
N GLU A 146 -6.47 21.10 9.85
CA GLU A 146 -5.15 21.69 10.10
C GLU A 146 -5.23 22.99 10.94
N LEU A 147 -6.28 23.79 10.77
CA LEU A 147 -6.51 24.93 11.62
C LEU A 147 -6.92 24.53 13.04
N LEU A 148 -7.66 23.44 13.23
CA LEU A 148 -7.94 22.88 14.55
C LEU A 148 -6.65 22.48 15.27
N ASN A 149 -5.80 21.71 14.61
CA ASN A 149 -4.49 21.31 15.13
C ASN A 149 -3.63 22.53 15.49
N TYR A 150 -3.64 23.55 14.65
CA TYR A 150 -2.92 24.80 14.93
C TYR A 150 -3.44 25.53 16.17
N LEU A 151 -4.78 25.63 16.34
CA LEU A 151 -5.42 26.27 17.49
C LEU A 151 -5.08 25.52 18.79
N GLU A 152 -5.14 24.20 18.76
CA GLU A 152 -4.79 23.33 19.90
C GLU A 152 -3.30 23.47 20.29
N HIS A 153 -2.41 23.40 19.33
CA HIS A 153 -0.96 23.57 19.56
C HIS A 153 -0.59 24.94 20.12
N LYS A 154 -1.31 25.98 19.70
CA LYS A 154 -1.09 27.35 20.17
C LYS A 154 -1.90 27.69 21.43
N LYS A 155 -2.67 26.72 21.96
CA LYS A 155 -3.56 26.90 23.09
C LYS A 155 -4.51 28.08 22.88
N ILE A 156 -5.16 28.13 21.73
CA ILE A 156 -6.16 29.15 21.39
C ILE A 156 -7.54 28.50 21.48
N VAL A 157 -8.49 29.19 22.11
CA VAL A 157 -9.87 28.72 22.21
C VAL A 157 -10.45 28.56 20.79
N LEU A 158 -11.13 27.44 20.54
CA LEU A 158 -11.74 27.14 19.25
C LEU A 158 -12.74 28.25 18.87
N LEU A 159 -12.62 28.76 17.64
CA LEU A 159 -13.58 29.78 17.12
C LEU A 159 -14.88 29.09 16.69
N GLY A 160 -15.99 29.83 16.80
CA GLY A 160 -17.28 29.32 16.35
C GLY A 160 -17.27 28.87 14.88
N TYR A 161 -17.99 27.78 14.59
CA TYR A 161 -18.01 27.15 13.26
C TYR A 161 -18.29 28.14 12.12
N SER A 162 -19.26 29.01 12.30
CA SER A 162 -19.64 30.03 11.31
C SER A 162 -18.48 30.99 10.98
N VAL A 163 -17.64 31.32 11.97
CA VAL A 163 -16.44 32.17 11.77
C VAL A 163 -15.39 31.44 10.99
N MET A 164 -15.09 30.23 11.41
CA MET A 164 -14.12 29.34 10.68
C MET A 164 -14.56 29.14 9.25
N GLN A 165 -15.82 28.83 9.02
CA GLN A 165 -16.39 28.53 7.71
C GLN A 165 -16.40 29.76 6.78
N LYS A 166 -17.02 30.89 7.24
CA LYS A 166 -17.31 32.02 6.37
C LYS A 166 -16.16 33.05 6.28
N HIS A 167 -15.52 33.31 7.40
CA HIS A 167 -14.57 34.42 7.50
C HIS A 167 -13.11 33.97 7.36
N ILE A 168 -12.80 32.69 7.56
CA ILE A 168 -11.44 32.18 7.44
C ILE A 168 -11.32 31.30 6.20
N ILE A 169 -11.98 30.14 6.17
CA ILE A 169 -11.73 29.13 5.14
C ILE A 169 -12.31 29.51 3.78
N ALA A 170 -13.57 29.95 3.75
CA ALA A 170 -14.19 30.36 2.48
C ALA A 170 -13.44 31.52 1.83
N GLN A 171 -13.00 32.50 2.62
CA GLN A 171 -12.22 33.64 2.10
C GLN A 171 -10.84 33.20 1.60
N ALA A 172 -10.14 32.32 2.33
CA ALA A 172 -8.86 31.78 1.90
C ALA A 172 -8.96 31.04 0.55
N LEU A 173 -9.98 30.22 0.38
CA LEU A 173 -10.23 29.52 -0.90
C LEU A 173 -10.61 30.46 -2.04
N ILE A 174 -11.39 31.53 -1.76
CA ILE A 174 -11.74 32.55 -2.77
C ILE A 174 -10.47 33.30 -3.19
N ARG A 175 -9.64 33.73 -2.23
CA ARG A 175 -8.38 34.44 -2.54
C ARG A 175 -7.39 33.55 -3.30
N GLU A 176 -7.26 32.28 -2.93
CA GLU A 176 -6.42 31.33 -3.66
C GLU A 176 -6.92 31.11 -5.09
N ARG A 177 -8.22 30.98 -5.26
CA ARG A 177 -8.83 30.91 -6.60
C ARG A 177 -8.51 32.16 -7.44
N LEU A 178 -8.70 33.37 -6.88
CA LEU A 178 -8.41 34.62 -7.57
C LEU A 178 -6.92 34.72 -7.89
N ARG A 179 -6.03 34.34 -6.96
CA ARG A 179 -4.59 34.28 -7.19
C ARG A 179 -4.25 33.39 -8.40
N LEU A 180 -4.82 32.17 -8.43
CA LEU A 180 -4.58 31.23 -9.53
C LEU A 180 -5.12 31.75 -10.86
N GLU A 181 -6.34 32.33 -10.87
CA GLU A 181 -6.94 32.92 -12.08
C GLU A 181 -6.13 34.09 -12.60
N THR A 182 -5.56 34.93 -11.71
CA THR A 182 -4.71 36.05 -12.06
C THR A 182 -3.38 35.56 -12.64
N LEU A 183 -2.73 34.59 -12.00
CA LEU A 183 -1.47 34.02 -12.49
C LEU A 183 -1.64 33.39 -13.88
N VAL A 184 -2.70 32.62 -14.06
CA VAL A 184 -3.01 32.01 -15.38
C VAL A 184 -3.27 33.10 -16.42
N ALA A 185 -3.96 34.20 -16.04
CA ALA A 185 -4.20 35.33 -16.92
C ALA A 185 -2.91 36.01 -17.39
N GLN A 186 -1.92 36.09 -16.51
CA GLN A 186 -0.64 36.76 -16.77
C GLN A 186 0.34 35.85 -17.51
N LEU A 187 0.38 34.58 -17.17
CA LEU A 187 1.43 33.65 -17.63
C LEU A 187 1.04 32.83 -18.86
N LEU A 188 -0.26 32.69 -19.15
CA LEU A 188 -0.73 31.80 -20.23
C LEU A 188 -0.68 32.50 -21.58
N PRO A 189 0.19 32.09 -22.53
CA PRO A 189 0.25 32.67 -23.84
C PRO A 189 -0.99 32.35 -24.66
N LEU A 190 -1.38 33.26 -25.59
CA LEU A 190 -2.55 33.07 -26.46
C LEU A 190 -2.56 31.73 -27.21
N GLN A 191 -1.37 31.26 -27.61
CA GLN A 191 -1.21 29.97 -28.28
C GLN A 191 -1.62 28.78 -27.37
N ALA A 192 -1.27 28.85 -26.09
CA ALA A 192 -1.68 27.82 -25.12
C ALA A 192 -3.19 27.86 -24.85
N ILE A 193 -3.78 29.06 -24.74
CA ILE A 193 -5.24 29.22 -24.61
C ILE A 193 -5.95 28.54 -25.76
N LYS A 194 -5.54 28.83 -27.01
CA LYS A 194 -6.13 28.20 -28.21
C LYS A 194 -6.02 26.67 -28.16
N GLN A 195 -4.90 26.11 -27.70
CA GLN A 195 -4.74 24.66 -27.59
C GLN A 195 -5.61 24.06 -26.51
N LEU A 196 -5.81 24.77 -25.40
CA LEU A 196 -6.70 24.33 -24.30
C LEU A 196 -8.18 24.39 -24.74
N ASP A 197 -8.57 25.43 -25.48
CA ASP A 197 -9.91 25.53 -26.05
C ASP A 197 -10.19 24.41 -27.04
N ASN A 198 -9.20 24.06 -27.87
CA ASN A 198 -9.33 22.93 -28.82
C ASN A 198 -9.64 21.61 -28.10
N LEU A 199 -9.17 21.39 -26.86
CA LEU A 199 -9.54 20.20 -26.08
C LEU A 199 -11.05 20.05 -25.87
N LEU A 200 -11.74 21.18 -25.77
CA LEU A 200 -13.18 21.25 -25.53
C LEU A 200 -14.00 21.34 -26.84
N GLU A 201 -13.41 21.82 -27.93
CA GLU A 201 -14.12 22.12 -29.19
C GLU A 201 -13.90 21.08 -30.26
N GLU A 202 -12.68 20.60 -30.42
CA GLU A 202 -12.29 19.67 -31.49
C GLU A 202 -12.84 18.26 -31.21
N LYS A 203 -13.22 17.56 -32.29
CA LYS A 203 -13.69 16.18 -32.24
C LYS A 203 -12.72 15.25 -32.95
N VAL A 204 -12.44 14.12 -32.30
CA VAL A 204 -11.64 13.01 -32.82
C VAL A 204 -12.49 11.74 -32.73
N MET A 205 -12.68 11.01 -33.85
CA MET A 205 -13.46 9.77 -33.89
C MET A 205 -14.86 9.91 -33.23
N ASN A 206 -15.62 10.95 -33.55
CA ASN A 206 -16.96 11.26 -33.02
C ASN A 206 -16.99 11.60 -31.48
N SER A 207 -15.89 11.76 -30.81
CA SER A 207 -15.81 12.23 -29.43
C SER A 207 -15.00 13.53 -29.32
N TYR A 208 -15.28 14.35 -28.32
CA TYR A 208 -14.44 15.52 -28.04
C TYR A 208 -12.98 15.10 -27.73
N LEU A 209 -12.03 15.92 -28.16
CA LEU A 209 -10.60 15.65 -27.98
C LEU A 209 -10.26 15.35 -26.51
N LEU A 210 -10.77 16.14 -25.56
CA LEU A 210 -10.57 15.86 -24.13
C LEU A 210 -11.08 14.45 -23.75
N THR A 211 -12.28 14.06 -24.17
CA THR A 211 -12.84 12.73 -23.89
C THR A 211 -12.01 11.60 -24.50
N TRP A 212 -11.47 11.81 -25.68
CA TRP A 212 -10.59 10.84 -26.31
C TRP A 212 -9.23 10.73 -25.59
N LEU A 213 -8.67 11.84 -25.10
CA LEU A 213 -7.43 11.87 -24.32
C LEU A 213 -7.58 11.23 -22.91
N GLN A 214 -8.78 11.26 -22.33
CA GLN A 214 -9.09 10.63 -21.05
C GLN A 214 -9.06 9.09 -21.10
N GLN A 215 -9.25 8.48 -22.28
CA GLN A 215 -9.35 7.04 -22.42
C GLN A 215 -8.07 6.32 -22.01
N GLU A 216 -8.19 5.37 -21.09
CA GLU A 216 -7.12 4.49 -20.66
C GLU A 216 -7.09 3.19 -21.47
N PRO A 217 -5.92 2.60 -21.70
CA PRO A 217 -5.84 1.31 -22.39
C PRO A 217 -6.26 0.19 -21.44
N SER A 218 -7.01 -0.76 -21.95
CA SER A 218 -7.41 -1.96 -21.19
C SER A 218 -6.33 -3.04 -21.18
N SER A 219 -5.37 -3.00 -22.11
CA SER A 219 -4.29 -3.99 -22.21
C SER A 219 -3.08 -3.43 -22.94
N PHE A 220 -1.95 -4.16 -22.93
CA PHE A 220 -0.76 -3.78 -23.69
C PHE A 220 -0.80 -4.20 -25.17
N LYS A 221 -1.93 -4.64 -25.70
CA LYS A 221 -2.03 -4.99 -27.13
C LYS A 221 -1.53 -3.84 -28.02
N CYS A 222 -0.83 -4.19 -29.11
CA CYS A 222 -0.14 -3.23 -29.97
C CYS A 222 -1.04 -2.08 -30.45
N TYR A 223 -2.28 -2.35 -30.83
CA TYR A 223 -3.22 -1.30 -31.31
C TYR A 223 -3.59 -0.30 -30.20
N GLN A 224 -3.74 -0.77 -28.95
CA GLN A 224 -4.00 0.11 -27.81
C GLN A 224 -2.79 0.97 -27.46
N MET A 225 -1.60 0.39 -27.52
CA MET A 225 -0.35 1.12 -27.28
C MET A 225 -0.10 2.17 -28.38
N ARG A 226 -0.40 1.87 -29.64
CA ARG A 226 -0.38 2.87 -30.72
C ARG A 226 -1.36 4.01 -30.45
N GLY A 227 -2.56 3.71 -29.96
CA GLY A 227 -3.52 4.72 -29.51
C GLY A 227 -2.98 5.59 -28.38
N GLN A 228 -2.24 5.02 -27.41
CA GLN A 228 -1.58 5.82 -26.35
C GLN A 228 -0.45 6.70 -26.89
N VAL A 229 0.32 6.22 -27.86
CA VAL A 229 1.32 7.03 -28.55
C VAL A 229 0.69 8.21 -29.27
N GLN A 230 -0.42 8.02 -29.98
CA GLN A 230 -1.15 9.10 -30.62
C GLN A 230 -1.67 10.13 -29.60
N ARG A 231 -2.23 9.65 -28.48
CA ARG A 231 -2.66 10.54 -27.37
C ARG A 231 -1.49 11.34 -26.78
N LYS A 232 -0.34 10.69 -26.60
CA LYS A 232 0.88 11.37 -26.17
C LYS A 232 1.28 12.50 -27.11
N GLN A 233 1.34 12.23 -28.40
CA GLN A 233 1.72 13.21 -29.42
C GLN A 233 0.77 14.43 -29.46
N GLN A 234 -0.54 14.18 -29.38
CA GLN A 234 -1.54 15.25 -29.32
C GLN A 234 -1.42 16.10 -28.04
N MET A 235 -1.05 15.48 -26.92
CA MET A 235 -0.95 16.16 -25.63
C MET A 235 0.39 16.88 -25.44
N GLU A 236 1.44 16.51 -26.18
CA GLU A 236 2.81 16.98 -25.97
C GLU A 236 2.93 18.50 -25.98
N LYS A 237 2.27 19.16 -26.92
CA LYS A 237 2.28 20.63 -27.03
C LYS A 237 1.70 21.31 -25.78
N ILE A 238 0.60 20.79 -25.26
CA ILE A 238 -0.05 21.32 -24.06
C ILE A 238 0.77 20.98 -22.83
N TYR A 239 1.37 19.80 -22.79
CA TYR A 239 2.23 19.37 -21.70
C TYR A 239 3.46 20.28 -21.53
N LEU A 240 4.09 20.72 -22.61
CA LEU A 240 5.23 21.63 -22.54
C LEU A 240 4.84 22.96 -21.88
N PHE A 241 3.66 23.52 -22.19
CA PHE A 241 3.16 24.69 -21.47
C PHE A 241 2.85 24.38 -20.01
N ALA A 242 2.21 23.25 -19.74
CA ALA A 242 1.88 22.83 -18.36
C ALA A 242 3.14 22.61 -17.52
N GLN A 243 4.21 22.06 -18.10
CA GLN A 243 5.49 21.82 -17.42
C GLN A 243 6.15 23.12 -16.96
N LEU A 244 6.03 24.19 -17.74
CA LEU A 244 6.56 25.50 -17.41
C LEU A 244 5.68 26.25 -16.40
N LEU A 245 4.36 26.13 -16.51
CA LEU A 245 3.42 26.95 -15.76
C LEU A 245 3.06 26.37 -14.38
N ILE A 246 2.98 25.05 -14.24
CA ILE A 246 2.55 24.39 -12.98
C ILE A 246 3.48 24.73 -11.81
N PRO A 247 4.82 24.75 -11.94
CA PRO A 247 5.71 25.17 -10.86
C PRO A 247 5.46 26.61 -10.40
N GLU A 248 5.14 27.52 -11.34
CA GLU A 248 4.84 28.92 -11.04
C GLU A 248 3.52 29.12 -10.27
N LEU A 249 2.59 28.18 -10.42
CA LEU A 249 1.34 28.20 -9.66
C LEU A 249 1.55 27.93 -8.16
N LYS A 250 2.69 27.35 -7.78
CA LYS A 250 3.06 27.02 -6.39
C LYS A 250 1.96 26.26 -5.63
N ILE A 251 1.34 25.30 -6.29
CA ILE A 251 0.33 24.40 -5.72
C ILE A 251 0.93 23.03 -5.43
N SER A 252 0.35 22.31 -4.47
CA SER A 252 0.81 20.97 -4.12
C SER A 252 0.48 19.92 -5.20
N ASN A 253 1.19 18.80 -5.17
CA ASN A 253 0.89 17.65 -6.03
C ASN A 253 -0.54 17.12 -5.80
N GLU A 254 -1.06 17.24 -4.59
CA GLU A 254 -2.44 16.88 -4.26
C GLU A 254 -3.44 17.79 -4.99
N ASN A 255 -3.21 19.10 -4.97
CA ASN A 255 -4.04 20.06 -5.69
C ASN A 255 -3.95 19.86 -7.20
N ILE A 256 -2.77 19.56 -7.75
CA ILE A 256 -2.62 19.22 -9.17
C ILE A 256 -3.49 18.00 -9.52
N ARG A 257 -3.45 16.93 -8.72
CA ARG A 257 -4.29 15.72 -8.93
C ARG A 257 -5.77 16.03 -8.81
N TYR A 258 -6.15 16.82 -7.80
CA TYR A 258 -7.54 17.23 -7.62
C TYR A 258 -8.07 18.03 -8.82
N TYR A 259 -7.35 19.05 -9.27
CA TYR A 259 -7.76 19.84 -10.43
C TYR A 259 -7.79 19.00 -11.72
N ALA A 260 -6.82 18.10 -11.90
CA ALA A 260 -6.84 17.14 -13.00
C ALA A 260 -8.08 16.21 -12.95
N SER A 261 -8.45 15.74 -11.76
CA SER A 261 -9.65 14.90 -11.58
C SER A 261 -10.94 15.64 -11.89
N LEU A 262 -11.02 16.95 -11.61
CA LEU A 262 -12.18 17.78 -11.99
C LEU A 262 -12.32 17.89 -13.51
N ALA A 263 -11.21 18.03 -14.26
CA ALA A 263 -11.25 18.01 -15.71
C ALA A 263 -11.75 16.66 -16.26
N GLN A 264 -11.46 15.54 -15.58
CA GLN A 264 -11.96 14.21 -15.97
C GLN A 264 -13.45 14.03 -15.63
N HIS A 265 -13.91 14.61 -14.55
CA HIS A 265 -15.26 14.41 -14.04
C HIS A 265 -16.30 15.33 -14.68
N TYR A 266 -15.95 16.60 -14.92
CA TYR A 266 -16.90 17.53 -15.55
C TYR A 266 -17.19 17.16 -17.00
N SER A 267 -18.48 17.25 -17.40
CA SER A 267 -18.84 17.15 -18.80
C SER A 267 -18.27 18.32 -19.61
N ILE A 268 -17.98 18.08 -20.87
CA ILE A 268 -17.48 19.11 -21.79
C ILE A 268 -18.38 20.35 -21.79
N PHE A 269 -19.70 20.17 -21.83
CA PHE A 269 -20.66 21.27 -21.76
C PHE A 269 -20.54 22.12 -20.49
N ARG A 270 -20.22 21.47 -19.36
CA ARG A 270 -20.02 22.18 -18.11
C ARG A 270 -18.69 22.94 -18.07
N LEU A 271 -17.62 22.34 -18.59
CA LEU A 271 -16.32 23.01 -18.72
C LEU A 271 -16.43 24.25 -19.59
N LYS A 272 -17.13 24.15 -20.71
CA LYS A 272 -17.40 25.29 -21.61
C LYS A 272 -18.21 26.42 -20.97
N ARG A 273 -19.11 26.10 -20.02
CA ARG A 273 -19.93 27.10 -19.30
C ARG A 273 -19.24 27.72 -18.10
N MET A 274 -18.06 27.24 -17.71
CA MET A 274 -17.34 27.83 -16.58
C MET A 274 -16.89 29.24 -16.89
N LYS A 275 -17.26 30.19 -16.02
CA LYS A 275 -16.82 31.58 -16.11
C LYS A 275 -15.42 31.70 -15.54
N GLY A 276 -14.59 32.57 -16.13
CA GLY A 276 -13.23 32.82 -15.69
C GLY A 276 -12.19 31.82 -16.24
N LYS A 277 -10.94 31.97 -15.81
CA LYS A 277 -9.80 31.20 -16.30
C LYS A 277 -9.53 29.91 -15.51
N LEU A 278 -10.39 29.55 -14.57
CA LEU A 278 -10.26 28.37 -13.73
C LEU A 278 -10.29 27.05 -14.55
N VAL A 279 -11.05 27.04 -15.65
CA VAL A 279 -11.10 25.90 -16.57
C VAL A 279 -9.71 25.55 -17.12
N TYR A 280 -8.90 26.56 -17.42
CA TYR A 280 -7.55 26.36 -17.94
C TYR A 280 -6.62 25.72 -16.89
N ILE A 281 -6.79 26.02 -15.61
CA ILE A 281 -6.05 25.36 -14.52
C ILE A 281 -6.39 23.86 -14.50
N TYR A 282 -7.66 23.52 -14.62
CA TYR A 282 -8.10 22.11 -14.65
C TYR A 282 -7.50 21.38 -15.86
N LEU A 283 -7.56 21.99 -17.03
CA LEU A 283 -7.05 21.40 -18.27
C LEU A 283 -5.51 21.30 -18.28
N LEU A 284 -4.80 22.29 -17.74
CA LEU A 284 -3.34 22.24 -17.56
C LEU A 284 -2.91 21.13 -16.60
N CYS A 285 -3.55 21.06 -15.44
CA CYS A 285 -3.29 19.99 -14.48
C CYS A 285 -3.62 18.60 -15.02
N PHE A 286 -4.70 18.50 -15.82
CA PHE A 286 -5.05 17.28 -16.53
C PHE A 286 -3.96 16.91 -17.54
N ALA A 287 -3.56 17.81 -18.38
CA ALA A 287 -2.54 17.56 -19.42
C ALA A 287 -1.20 17.15 -18.78
N TYR A 288 -0.79 17.85 -17.72
CA TYR A 288 0.43 17.53 -16.97
C TYR A 288 0.40 16.11 -16.39
N SER A 289 -0.65 15.78 -15.66
CA SER A 289 -0.77 14.46 -15.03
C SER A 289 -0.95 13.35 -16.06
N ARG A 290 -1.80 13.57 -17.06
CA ARG A 290 -2.13 12.55 -18.06
C ARG A 290 -0.96 12.19 -18.95
N PHE A 291 -0.15 13.17 -19.37
CA PHE A 291 1.05 12.92 -20.15
C PHE A 291 2.05 12.03 -19.43
N GLN A 292 2.28 12.28 -18.14
CA GLN A 292 3.15 11.45 -17.30
C GLN A 292 2.60 10.03 -17.15
N HIS A 293 1.29 9.88 -16.96
CA HIS A 293 0.64 8.55 -16.89
C HIS A 293 0.71 7.78 -18.21
N ILE A 294 0.61 8.47 -19.35
CA ILE A 294 0.79 7.81 -20.66
C ILE A 294 2.23 7.31 -20.77
N ASN A 295 3.23 8.10 -20.40
CA ASN A 295 4.62 7.65 -20.38
C ASN A 295 4.81 6.41 -19.48
N ASP A 296 4.26 6.41 -18.26
CA ASP A 296 4.31 5.26 -17.37
C ASP A 296 3.70 4.00 -18.01
N THR A 297 2.56 4.15 -18.68
CA THR A 297 1.89 3.06 -19.40
C THR A 297 2.75 2.50 -20.53
N LEU A 298 3.38 3.36 -21.33
CA LEU A 298 4.26 2.96 -22.42
C LEU A 298 5.53 2.26 -21.94
N ILE A 299 6.08 2.72 -20.79
CA ILE A 299 7.25 2.08 -20.15
C ILE A 299 6.86 0.70 -19.61
N GLU A 300 5.72 0.59 -18.94
CA GLU A 300 5.25 -0.70 -18.44
C GLU A 300 4.96 -1.67 -19.60
N ALA A 301 4.41 -1.21 -20.72
CA ALA A 301 4.25 -2.01 -21.92
C ALA A 301 5.60 -2.47 -22.50
N PHE A 302 6.59 -1.57 -22.56
CA PHE A 302 7.94 -1.89 -23.00
C PHE A 302 8.58 -2.98 -22.11
N LYS A 303 8.54 -2.81 -20.80
CA LYS A 303 9.04 -3.79 -19.82
C LYS A 303 8.31 -5.13 -19.94
N HIS A 304 6.99 -5.08 -20.12
CA HIS A 304 6.15 -6.26 -20.27
C HIS A 304 6.57 -7.12 -21.46
N TYR A 305 6.73 -6.53 -22.64
CA TYR A 305 7.11 -7.28 -23.83
C TYR A 305 8.52 -7.83 -23.76
N VAL A 306 9.48 -7.09 -23.21
CA VAL A 306 10.83 -7.60 -22.99
C VAL A 306 10.80 -8.84 -22.08
N ARG A 307 10.04 -8.79 -20.97
CA ARG A 307 9.93 -9.94 -20.04
C ARG A 307 9.20 -11.13 -20.66
N ILE A 308 8.16 -10.90 -21.47
CA ILE A 308 7.48 -12.00 -22.18
C ILE A 308 8.45 -12.72 -23.08
N TYR A 309 9.21 -12.02 -23.88
CA TYR A 309 10.16 -12.66 -24.82
C TYR A 309 11.33 -13.33 -24.09
N GLU A 310 11.74 -12.83 -22.94
CA GLU A 310 12.69 -13.55 -22.07
C GLU A 310 12.12 -14.88 -21.56
N LYS A 311 10.84 -14.88 -21.17
CA LYS A 311 10.16 -16.09 -20.71
C LYS A 311 9.94 -17.08 -21.86
N GLU A 312 9.50 -16.62 -23.02
CA GLU A 312 9.36 -17.45 -24.23
C GLU A 312 10.72 -18.06 -24.62
N ALA A 313 11.82 -17.30 -24.53
CA ALA A 313 13.17 -17.80 -24.78
C ALA A 313 13.62 -18.86 -23.77
N GLU A 314 13.25 -18.69 -22.50
CA GLU A 314 13.51 -19.69 -21.46
C GLU A 314 12.78 -21.00 -21.74
N GLU A 315 11.51 -20.93 -22.11
CA GLU A 315 10.69 -22.08 -22.49
C GLU A 315 11.22 -22.76 -23.77
N TYR A 316 11.53 -21.97 -24.80
CA TYR A 316 12.16 -22.47 -26.03
C TYR A 316 13.47 -23.24 -25.73
N SER A 317 14.33 -22.63 -24.90
CA SER A 317 15.62 -23.28 -24.56
C SER A 317 15.44 -24.56 -23.77
N LYS A 318 14.47 -24.65 -22.86
CA LYS A 318 14.14 -25.88 -22.12
C LYS A 318 13.62 -26.97 -23.06
N ASN A 319 12.67 -26.61 -23.93
CA ASN A 319 12.07 -27.53 -24.88
C ASN A 319 13.10 -28.05 -25.87
N ALA A 320 14.01 -27.20 -26.36
CA ALA A 320 15.09 -27.60 -27.25
C ALA A 320 16.08 -28.54 -26.55
N ILE A 321 16.45 -28.27 -25.31
CA ILE A 321 17.33 -29.17 -24.52
C ILE A 321 16.63 -30.51 -24.26
N TYR A 322 15.35 -30.49 -23.89
CA TYR A 322 14.57 -31.70 -23.64
C TYR A 322 14.41 -32.53 -24.91
N ALA A 323 14.12 -31.95 -26.06
CA ALA A 323 14.03 -32.63 -27.34
C ALA A 323 15.36 -33.30 -27.71
N TYR A 324 16.48 -32.57 -27.53
CA TYR A 324 17.83 -33.11 -27.77
C TYR A 324 18.17 -34.27 -26.83
N GLN A 325 17.79 -34.15 -25.53
CA GLN A 325 18.00 -35.25 -24.58
C GLN A 325 17.15 -36.48 -24.91
N LEU A 326 15.90 -36.29 -25.34
CA LEU A 326 14.99 -37.36 -25.73
C LEU A 326 15.50 -38.09 -26.98
N GLU A 327 16.00 -37.36 -27.98
CA GLU A 327 16.63 -37.92 -29.16
C GLU A 327 17.88 -38.71 -28.79
N GLY A 328 18.73 -38.19 -27.91
CA GLY A 328 19.90 -38.90 -27.38
C GLY A 328 19.53 -40.20 -26.66
N LEU A 329 18.51 -40.14 -25.77
CA LEU A 329 18.03 -41.34 -25.06
C LEU A 329 17.51 -42.41 -26.04
N ASN A 330 16.75 -42.03 -27.07
CA ASN A 330 16.29 -42.98 -28.10
C ASN A 330 17.45 -43.63 -28.86
N GLN A 331 18.54 -42.91 -29.09
CA GLN A 331 19.76 -43.49 -29.71
C GLN A 331 20.52 -44.37 -28.73
N LEU A 332 20.48 -44.09 -27.41
CA LEU A 332 21.18 -44.85 -26.36
C LEU A 332 20.50 -46.19 -26.02
N ILE A 333 19.27 -46.47 -26.43
CA ILE A 333 18.52 -47.70 -26.11
C ILE A 333 19.30 -48.96 -26.47
N LYS A 334 20.11 -48.95 -27.50
CA LYS A 334 20.93 -50.10 -27.95
C LYS A 334 22.32 -50.18 -27.31
N VAL A 335 22.77 -49.11 -26.63
CA VAL A 335 24.11 -49.04 -26.02
C VAL A 335 24.30 -50.07 -24.89
N PRO A 336 23.33 -50.37 -24.00
CA PRO A 336 23.49 -51.45 -23.03
C PRO A 336 23.83 -52.81 -23.63
N ARG A 337 23.25 -53.13 -24.81
CA ARG A 337 23.57 -54.37 -25.51
C ARG A 337 25.01 -54.39 -26.07
N ILE A 338 25.55 -53.24 -26.34
CA ILE A 338 26.96 -53.11 -26.80
C ILE A 338 27.89 -53.19 -25.60
N LEU A 339 27.55 -52.55 -24.49
CA LEU A 339 28.34 -52.64 -23.25
C LEU A 339 28.34 -54.07 -22.68
N SER A 340 27.23 -54.80 -22.84
CA SER A 340 27.16 -56.20 -22.43
C SER A 340 28.11 -57.13 -23.19
N LEU A 341 28.59 -56.76 -24.39
CA LEU A 341 29.66 -57.53 -25.09
C LEU A 341 30.97 -57.51 -24.32
N PHE A 342 31.23 -56.52 -23.49
CA PHE A 342 32.44 -56.35 -22.68
C PHE A 342 32.30 -56.81 -21.24
N THR A 343 31.03 -56.99 -20.76
CA THR A 343 30.75 -57.37 -19.36
C THR A 343 30.21 -58.79 -19.25
N ASN A 344 30.02 -59.51 -20.35
CA ASN A 344 29.49 -60.88 -20.36
C ASN A 344 30.63 -61.86 -20.23
N GLU A 345 30.76 -62.54 -19.09
CA GLU A 345 31.78 -63.56 -18.78
C GLU A 345 31.72 -64.78 -19.68
N GLN A 346 30.61 -64.99 -20.41
CA GLN A 346 30.49 -66.07 -21.37
C GLN A 346 31.26 -65.82 -22.70
N ILE A 347 31.72 -64.60 -22.91
CA ILE A 347 32.53 -64.23 -24.07
C ILE A 347 34.01 -64.41 -23.69
N ALA A 348 34.71 -65.36 -24.34
CA ALA A 348 36.10 -65.60 -24.02
C ALA A 348 37.00 -64.40 -24.29
N ASP A 349 37.92 -64.10 -23.37
CA ASP A 349 38.84 -62.95 -23.46
C ASP A 349 39.79 -63.07 -24.64
N THR A 350 39.95 -64.28 -25.17
CA THR A 350 40.77 -64.59 -26.37
C THR A 350 40.08 -64.22 -27.68
N LEU A 351 38.80 -63.79 -27.66
CA LEU A 351 38.13 -63.44 -28.90
C LEU A 351 38.71 -62.19 -29.54
N ALA A 352 39.06 -62.33 -30.84
CA ALA A 352 39.65 -61.21 -31.55
C ALA A 352 38.79 -59.94 -31.51
N PHE A 353 39.36 -58.84 -31.09
CA PHE A 353 38.63 -57.51 -30.95
C PHE A 353 37.88 -57.13 -32.25
N GLY A 354 38.39 -57.54 -33.43
CA GLY A 354 37.70 -57.31 -34.68
C GLY A 354 36.33 -57.95 -34.79
N VAL A 355 36.14 -59.13 -34.15
CA VAL A 355 34.87 -59.85 -34.10
C VAL A 355 33.92 -59.09 -33.16
N VAL A 356 34.38 -58.70 -31.97
CA VAL A 356 33.59 -57.92 -30.99
C VAL A 356 33.14 -56.60 -31.63
N ARG A 357 34.05 -55.91 -32.31
CA ARG A 357 33.72 -54.63 -33.00
C ARG A 357 32.75 -54.87 -34.16
N LYS A 358 32.84 -55.94 -34.92
CA LYS A 358 31.86 -56.24 -35.96
C LYS A 358 30.48 -56.58 -35.41
N THR A 359 30.39 -57.28 -34.27
CA THR A 359 29.16 -57.56 -33.56
C THR A 359 28.52 -56.25 -33.01
N ALA A 360 29.32 -55.39 -32.39
CA ALA A 360 28.90 -54.11 -31.96
C ALA A 360 28.30 -53.22 -33.10
N PHE A 361 28.97 -53.23 -34.27
CA PHE A 361 28.45 -52.51 -35.44
C PHE A 361 27.25 -53.19 -36.09
N GLY A 362 27.04 -54.48 -35.85
CA GLY A 362 25.78 -55.16 -36.22
C GLY A 362 24.59 -54.76 -35.36
N ILE A 363 24.83 -54.45 -34.05
CA ILE A 363 23.80 -53.97 -33.14
C ILE A 363 23.46 -52.50 -33.44
N LEU A 364 24.52 -51.68 -33.72
CA LEU A 364 24.37 -50.27 -33.99
C LEU A 364 25.34 -49.86 -35.11
N GLY A 365 24.88 -49.47 -36.26
CA GLY A 365 25.70 -49.13 -37.42
C GLY A 365 26.85 -48.17 -37.07
N LYS A 366 28.03 -48.35 -37.76
CA LYS A 366 29.24 -47.55 -37.51
C LYS A 366 29.03 -46.04 -37.47
N THR A 367 28.22 -45.50 -38.37
CA THR A 367 27.88 -44.09 -38.41
C THR A 367 27.06 -43.62 -37.17
N LYS A 368 26.13 -44.47 -36.69
CA LYS A 368 25.37 -44.20 -35.47
C LYS A 368 26.26 -44.30 -34.23
N PHE A 369 27.26 -45.14 -34.22
CA PHE A 369 28.22 -45.20 -33.12
C PHE A 369 29.01 -43.90 -32.97
N ALA A 370 29.46 -43.32 -34.10
CA ALA A 370 30.13 -42.02 -34.09
C ALA A 370 29.22 -40.90 -33.58
N VAL A 371 27.94 -40.87 -33.99
CA VAL A 371 26.94 -39.89 -33.55
C VAL A 371 26.68 -39.98 -32.04
N ILE A 372 26.56 -41.20 -31.49
CA ILE A 372 26.36 -41.42 -30.05
C ILE A 372 27.62 -41.03 -29.26
N SER A 373 28.79 -41.38 -29.76
CA SER A 373 30.08 -41.02 -29.14
C SER A 373 30.20 -39.49 -29.06
N ASP A 374 29.89 -38.79 -30.16
CA ASP A 374 29.87 -37.32 -30.20
C ASP A 374 28.83 -36.74 -29.29
N TYR A 375 27.63 -37.35 -29.25
CA TYR A 375 26.57 -36.94 -28.32
C TYR A 375 27.01 -37.05 -26.86
N ILE A 376 27.67 -38.16 -26.47
CA ILE A 376 28.12 -38.33 -25.07
C ILE A 376 29.30 -37.42 -24.75
N ALA A 377 30.23 -37.21 -25.69
CA ALA A 377 31.40 -36.38 -25.51
C ALA A 377 31.05 -34.86 -25.46
N ASN A 378 30.14 -34.43 -26.32
CA ASN A 378 29.83 -33.00 -26.54
C ASN A 378 28.47 -32.57 -25.99
N ASN A 379 27.88 -33.32 -25.04
CA ASN A 379 26.53 -33.14 -24.50
C ASN A 379 26.38 -31.85 -23.66
N LYS A 380 26.63 -30.68 -24.26
CA LYS A 380 26.38 -29.36 -23.63
C LYS A 380 25.77 -28.39 -24.64
N LEU A 381 24.46 -28.51 -24.87
CA LEU A 381 23.75 -27.39 -25.48
C LEU A 381 23.85 -26.17 -24.57
N ASP A 382 24.42 -25.07 -25.07
CA ASP A 382 24.48 -23.82 -24.32
C ASP A 382 23.10 -23.16 -24.30
N LYS A 383 22.47 -23.25 -23.14
CA LYS A 383 21.15 -22.62 -22.89
C LYS A 383 21.11 -21.13 -23.24
N LYS A 384 22.24 -20.42 -23.07
CA LYS A 384 22.32 -18.99 -23.40
C LYS A 384 22.32 -18.78 -24.90
N GLU A 385 23.01 -19.63 -25.64
CA GLU A 385 23.01 -19.61 -27.11
C GLU A 385 21.61 -19.89 -27.67
N LEU A 386 20.91 -20.89 -27.17
CA LEU A 386 19.53 -21.22 -27.57
C LEU A 386 18.58 -20.04 -27.36
N LYS A 387 18.71 -19.32 -26.24
CA LYS A 387 17.93 -18.10 -26.02
C LYS A 387 18.25 -17.02 -27.04
N ARG A 388 19.51 -16.86 -27.43
CA ARG A 388 19.90 -15.86 -28.44
C ARG A 388 19.39 -16.21 -29.82
N LEU A 389 19.39 -17.49 -30.21
CA LEU A 389 18.74 -17.98 -31.45
C LEU A 389 17.22 -17.65 -31.46
N PHE A 390 16.55 -17.85 -30.31
CA PHE A 390 15.14 -17.47 -30.20
C PHE A 390 14.93 -15.98 -30.47
N TYR A 391 15.75 -15.08 -29.91
CA TYR A 391 15.62 -13.64 -30.13
C TYR A 391 15.84 -13.26 -31.61
N GLU A 392 16.67 -13.97 -32.35
CA GLU A 392 16.80 -13.79 -33.78
C GLU A 392 15.53 -14.18 -34.53
N SER A 393 14.88 -15.26 -34.14
CA SER A 393 13.66 -15.75 -34.81
C SER A 393 12.44 -14.86 -34.63
N ILE A 394 12.37 -14.05 -33.57
CA ILE A 394 11.20 -13.21 -33.22
C ILE A 394 11.30 -11.74 -33.64
N GLN A 395 12.17 -11.39 -34.58
CA GLN A 395 12.41 -9.99 -34.98
C GLN A 395 11.15 -9.25 -35.43
N GLN A 396 10.22 -9.92 -36.09
CA GLN A 396 8.94 -9.32 -36.47
C GLN A 396 8.11 -8.94 -35.23
N LYS A 397 8.07 -9.82 -34.22
CA LYS A 397 7.37 -9.54 -32.95
C LYS A 397 8.04 -8.36 -32.20
N ILE A 398 9.38 -8.29 -32.19
CA ILE A 398 10.12 -7.17 -31.58
C ILE A 398 9.78 -5.86 -32.28
N SER A 399 9.79 -5.87 -33.62
CA SER A 399 9.45 -4.70 -34.42
C SER A 399 8.01 -4.22 -34.15
N LEU A 400 7.06 -5.13 -34.10
CA LEU A 400 5.64 -4.82 -33.92
C LEU A 400 5.34 -4.30 -32.51
N ASN A 401 5.89 -4.92 -31.47
CA ASN A 401 5.45 -4.71 -30.08
C ASN A 401 6.40 -3.83 -29.28
N ILE A 402 7.70 -3.74 -29.61
CA ILE A 402 8.67 -3.03 -28.79
C ILE A 402 9.22 -1.78 -29.48
N ARG A 403 9.61 -1.85 -30.76
CA ARG A 403 10.28 -0.73 -31.45
C ARG A 403 9.46 0.55 -31.41
N HIS A 404 8.15 0.49 -31.66
CA HIS A 404 7.31 1.69 -31.63
C HIS A 404 7.26 2.33 -30.22
N LEU A 405 7.29 1.53 -29.14
CA LEU A 405 7.37 2.04 -27.77
C LEU A 405 8.72 2.68 -27.54
N PHE A 406 9.82 2.00 -27.90
CA PHE A 406 11.19 2.50 -27.79
C PHE A 406 11.38 3.84 -28.49
N LEU A 407 10.80 4.00 -29.68
CA LEU A 407 10.92 5.23 -30.46
C LEU A 407 10.24 6.46 -29.81
N HIS A 408 9.13 6.24 -29.10
CA HIS A 408 8.32 7.32 -28.51
C HIS A 408 8.61 7.57 -27.02
N LEU A 409 9.53 6.84 -26.42
CA LEU A 409 10.01 7.09 -25.05
C LEU A 409 11.30 7.90 -25.07
N THR A 410 11.43 8.92 -24.23
CA THR A 410 12.61 9.76 -24.08
C THR A 410 13.44 9.26 -22.91
N PHE A 411 14.56 8.61 -23.20
CA PHE A 411 15.45 8.06 -22.18
C PHE A 411 16.51 9.08 -21.79
N LYS A 412 16.84 9.13 -20.49
CA LYS A 412 18.02 9.79 -19.94
C LYS A 412 18.77 8.83 -19.02
N GLY A 413 20.08 8.90 -18.98
CA GLY A 413 20.95 8.05 -18.16
C GLY A 413 21.64 8.84 -17.07
N MET A 414 21.89 8.20 -15.92
CA MET A 414 22.82 8.70 -14.91
C MET A 414 24.27 8.53 -15.39
N SER A 415 25.22 9.20 -14.73
CA SER A 415 26.63 9.32 -15.13
C SER A 415 27.37 8.01 -15.45
N GLY A 416 26.90 6.87 -14.98
CA GLY A 416 27.50 5.53 -15.30
C GLY A 416 26.94 4.84 -16.54
N ASN A 417 26.01 5.46 -17.30
CA ASN A 417 25.32 4.81 -18.43
C ASN A 417 25.54 5.52 -19.77
N THR A 418 26.61 6.30 -19.88
CA THR A 418 26.92 7.10 -21.09
C THR A 418 27.02 6.25 -22.35
N ASP A 419 27.63 5.07 -22.30
CA ASP A 419 27.79 4.21 -23.47
C ASP A 419 26.49 3.56 -23.94
N LEU A 420 25.59 3.21 -23.02
CA LEU A 420 24.24 2.76 -23.37
C LEU A 420 23.43 3.91 -23.98
N MET A 421 23.54 5.13 -23.43
CA MET A 421 22.87 6.30 -24.00
C MET A 421 23.37 6.62 -25.40
N LYS A 422 24.69 6.55 -25.67
CA LYS A 422 25.24 6.68 -27.03
C LYS A 422 24.67 5.64 -27.99
N ALA A 423 24.45 4.39 -27.52
CA ALA A 423 23.83 3.35 -28.33
C ALA A 423 22.36 3.67 -28.64
N ILE A 424 21.60 4.15 -27.65
CA ILE A 424 20.21 4.59 -27.84
C ILE A 424 20.13 5.73 -28.83
N ASP A 425 20.94 6.77 -28.65
CA ASP A 425 20.96 7.96 -29.48
C ASP A 425 21.38 7.67 -30.93
N TYR A 426 22.27 6.70 -31.13
CA TYR A 426 22.66 6.23 -32.45
C TYR A 426 21.58 5.42 -33.16
N ILE A 427 20.95 4.46 -32.46
CA ILE A 427 20.03 3.50 -33.05
C ILE A 427 18.64 4.09 -33.30
N LYS A 428 18.17 4.93 -32.39
CA LYS A 428 16.80 5.50 -32.44
C LYS A 428 16.51 6.25 -33.73
N PRO A 429 17.36 7.16 -34.23
CA PRO A 429 17.14 7.84 -35.51
C PRO A 429 17.11 6.87 -36.72
N ILE A 430 17.92 5.80 -36.68
CA ILE A 430 17.97 4.80 -37.77
C ILE A 430 16.66 4.05 -37.85
N LEU A 431 16.16 3.54 -36.73
CA LEU A 431 14.89 2.82 -36.66
C LEU A 431 13.70 3.74 -36.97
N ASN A 432 13.75 5.04 -36.60
CA ASN A 432 12.70 6.00 -36.87
C ASN A 432 12.57 6.29 -38.38
N LYS A 433 13.68 6.21 -39.13
CA LYS A 433 13.67 6.30 -40.61
C LYS A 433 13.22 5.00 -41.30
N GLY A 434 12.74 4.01 -40.55
CA GLY A 434 12.33 2.70 -41.06
C GLY A 434 13.48 1.83 -41.60
N LYS A 435 14.74 2.21 -41.36
CA LYS A 435 15.90 1.44 -41.80
C LYS A 435 16.14 0.24 -40.88
N SER A 436 16.40 -0.95 -41.47
CA SER A 436 16.85 -2.10 -40.69
C SER A 436 18.28 -1.89 -40.20
N LEU A 437 18.58 -2.26 -38.99
CA LEU A 437 19.93 -2.23 -38.44
C LEU A 437 20.92 -3.14 -39.21
N THR A 438 20.41 -4.14 -39.94
CA THR A 438 21.21 -5.02 -40.81
C THR A 438 21.81 -4.30 -42.03
N LYS A 439 21.28 -3.09 -42.37
CA LYS A 439 21.76 -2.25 -43.46
C LYS A 439 22.74 -1.16 -43.02
N VAL A 440 23.16 -1.18 -41.75
CA VAL A 440 24.08 -0.20 -41.18
C VAL A 440 25.47 -0.80 -41.09
N SER A 441 26.50 0.00 -41.30
CA SER A 441 27.87 -0.45 -41.09
C SER A 441 28.08 -0.92 -39.66
N ILE A 442 28.44 -2.18 -39.50
CA ILE A 442 28.50 -2.87 -38.18
C ILE A 442 29.54 -2.20 -37.26
N ASN A 443 30.60 -1.66 -37.82
CA ASN A 443 31.69 -0.99 -37.08
C ASN A 443 31.27 0.34 -36.44
N LEU A 444 30.16 0.93 -36.86
CA LEU A 444 29.62 2.18 -36.29
C LEU A 444 28.64 1.96 -35.15
N ILE A 445 28.20 0.71 -34.89
CA ILE A 445 27.26 0.39 -33.84
C ILE A 445 27.96 0.45 -32.46
N PRO A 446 27.50 1.30 -31.52
CA PRO A 446 28.14 1.41 -30.20
C PRO A 446 27.97 0.12 -29.38
N CYS A 447 29.07 -0.48 -28.96
CA CYS A 447 29.08 -1.77 -28.25
C CYS A 447 29.81 -1.73 -26.88
N LEU A 448 30.23 -0.55 -26.42
CA LEU A 448 31.03 -0.40 -25.19
C LEU A 448 30.23 -0.80 -23.92
N PHE A 449 28.89 -0.67 -23.93
CA PHE A 449 28.05 -1.08 -22.81
C PHE A 449 27.94 -2.61 -22.66
N ILE A 450 28.46 -3.41 -23.59
CA ILE A 450 28.38 -4.87 -23.61
C ILE A 450 29.55 -5.49 -22.82
N PRO A 451 29.30 -6.21 -21.72
CA PRO A 451 30.34 -6.89 -20.97
C PRO A 451 31.02 -7.99 -21.80
N ASN A 452 32.31 -8.23 -21.56
CA ASN A 452 33.11 -9.19 -22.33
C ASN A 452 32.48 -10.58 -22.36
N HIS A 453 31.92 -11.07 -21.26
CA HIS A 453 31.30 -12.40 -21.20
C HIS A 453 30.03 -12.56 -22.05
N GLN A 454 29.41 -11.44 -22.49
CA GLN A 454 28.25 -11.43 -23.40
C GLN A 454 28.66 -11.35 -24.86
N LYS A 455 29.84 -10.83 -25.17
CA LYS A 455 30.34 -10.67 -26.56
C LYS A 455 30.35 -11.97 -27.34
N LYS A 456 30.71 -13.10 -26.72
CA LYS A 456 30.71 -14.44 -27.36
C LYS A 456 29.34 -14.87 -27.91
N TYR A 457 28.24 -14.37 -27.38
CA TYR A 457 26.89 -14.69 -27.86
C TYR A 457 26.35 -13.68 -28.87
N LEU A 458 26.98 -12.50 -28.96
CA LEU A 458 26.56 -11.40 -29.82
C LEU A 458 27.42 -11.28 -31.09
N TYR A 459 28.58 -11.93 -31.10
CA TYR A 459 29.49 -11.95 -32.25
C TYR A 459 29.68 -13.40 -32.77
N LYS A 460 29.76 -13.55 -34.10
CA LYS A 460 30.11 -14.80 -34.76
C LYS A 460 31.22 -14.49 -35.78
N ASN A 461 32.34 -15.12 -35.67
CA ASN A 461 33.55 -14.90 -36.52
C ASN A 461 33.92 -13.39 -36.57
N GLY A 462 33.88 -12.70 -35.46
CA GLY A 462 34.20 -11.26 -35.37
C GLY A 462 33.09 -10.32 -35.88
N ILE A 463 31.99 -10.82 -36.44
CA ILE A 463 30.89 -10.05 -36.97
C ILE A 463 29.75 -9.94 -35.93
N LEU A 464 29.29 -8.72 -35.68
CA LEU A 464 28.16 -8.47 -34.74
C LEU A 464 26.84 -8.98 -35.33
N LEU A 465 26.15 -9.81 -34.56
CA LEU A 465 24.81 -10.33 -34.88
C LEU A 465 23.77 -9.29 -34.46
N VAL A 466 23.43 -8.42 -35.36
CA VAL A 466 22.64 -7.17 -35.09
C VAL A 466 21.30 -7.44 -34.44
N ASN A 467 20.60 -8.52 -34.83
CA ASN A 467 19.29 -8.87 -34.24
C ASN A 467 19.41 -9.30 -32.77
N ARG A 468 20.51 -10.01 -32.43
CA ARG A 468 20.81 -10.36 -31.02
C ARG A 468 21.21 -9.14 -30.22
N TYR A 469 21.97 -8.23 -30.83
CA TYR A 469 22.40 -6.97 -30.25
C TYR A 469 21.19 -6.08 -29.90
N GLU A 470 20.23 -5.91 -30.85
CA GLU A 470 19.05 -5.11 -30.61
C GLU A 470 18.28 -5.58 -29.37
N PHE A 471 17.97 -6.88 -29.27
CA PHE A 471 17.25 -7.40 -28.12
C PHE A 471 18.07 -7.27 -26.83
N TYR A 472 19.37 -7.50 -26.88
CA TYR A 472 20.27 -7.31 -25.73
C TYR A 472 20.28 -5.87 -25.24
N MET A 473 20.29 -4.90 -26.13
CA MET A 473 20.16 -3.48 -25.80
C MET A 473 18.81 -3.19 -25.11
N LEU A 474 17.71 -3.70 -25.66
CA LEU A 474 16.38 -3.52 -25.07
C LEU A 474 16.28 -4.15 -23.68
N GLN A 475 16.87 -5.33 -23.47
CA GLN A 475 16.99 -5.96 -22.15
C GLN A 475 17.78 -5.09 -21.17
N THR A 476 18.90 -4.53 -21.63
CA THR A 476 19.76 -3.68 -20.82
C THR A 476 19.01 -2.40 -20.41
N ILE A 477 18.31 -1.77 -21.35
CA ILE A 477 17.47 -0.59 -21.08
C ILE A 477 16.43 -0.92 -20.01
N ARG A 478 15.70 -2.04 -20.16
CA ARG A 478 14.70 -2.46 -19.18
C ARG A 478 15.32 -2.65 -17.78
N ASN A 479 16.43 -3.34 -17.68
CA ASN A 479 17.12 -3.56 -16.41
C ASN A 479 17.57 -2.24 -15.76
N ARG A 480 18.08 -1.30 -16.58
CA ARG A 480 18.52 0.02 -16.11
C ARG A 480 17.34 0.94 -15.72
N ILE A 481 16.17 0.78 -16.35
CA ILE A 481 14.95 1.48 -15.92
C ILE A 481 14.49 0.94 -14.55
N GLU A 482 14.53 -0.37 -14.35
CA GLU A 482 14.14 -0.98 -13.07
C GLU A 482 15.04 -0.56 -11.91
N SER A 483 16.34 -0.36 -12.18
CA SER A 483 17.29 0.18 -11.20
C SER A 483 17.23 1.71 -11.05
N GLY A 484 16.54 2.41 -11.93
CA GLY A 484 16.51 3.87 -11.95
C GLY A 484 17.79 4.54 -12.51
N ASP A 485 18.71 3.76 -13.11
CA ASP A 485 19.93 4.24 -13.74
C ASP A 485 19.67 4.84 -15.13
N VAL A 486 18.66 4.35 -15.83
CA VAL A 486 18.04 4.96 -17.00
C VAL A 486 16.63 5.36 -16.60
N TYR A 487 16.22 6.55 -16.93
CA TYR A 487 14.95 7.13 -16.49
C TYR A 487 14.26 7.94 -17.59
N ILE A 488 12.99 8.22 -17.40
CA ILE A 488 12.18 9.07 -18.28
C ILE A 488 11.79 10.32 -17.47
N PRO A 489 12.27 11.53 -17.83
CA PRO A 489 12.03 12.75 -17.06
C PRO A 489 10.55 13.06 -16.86
N ASP A 490 9.75 12.84 -17.91
CA ASP A 490 8.32 13.15 -17.96
C ASP A 490 7.47 11.94 -17.59
N SER A 491 7.89 11.19 -16.60
CA SER A 491 7.20 10.02 -16.03
C SER A 491 6.87 10.29 -14.58
N PHE A 492 5.82 9.66 -14.07
CA PHE A 492 5.48 9.73 -12.65
C PHE A 492 6.30 8.72 -11.83
N GLY A 493 6.34 7.45 -12.27
CA GLY A 493 6.98 6.34 -11.57
C GLY A 493 8.42 6.04 -11.97
N PHE A 494 8.88 6.56 -13.14
CA PHE A 494 10.17 6.21 -13.73
C PHE A 494 11.12 7.40 -13.85
N LYS A 495 11.06 8.36 -12.93
CA LYS A 495 12.03 9.44 -12.74
C LYS A 495 13.38 8.89 -12.29
N SER A 496 14.42 9.73 -12.26
CA SER A 496 15.68 9.36 -11.63
C SER A 496 15.48 9.12 -10.12
N PHE A 497 16.32 8.25 -9.55
CA PHE A 497 16.22 7.97 -8.10
C PHE A 497 16.43 9.24 -7.25
N ASP A 498 17.31 10.13 -7.66
CA ASP A 498 17.58 11.38 -6.94
C ASP A 498 16.37 12.34 -6.96
N GLN A 499 15.57 12.33 -8.04
CA GLN A 499 14.32 13.09 -8.14
C GLN A 499 13.16 12.53 -7.28
N ASP A 500 13.25 11.27 -6.87
CA ASP A 500 12.30 10.67 -5.94
C ASP A 500 12.58 11.05 -4.48
N LEU A 501 13.79 11.56 -4.20
CA LEU A 501 14.21 11.94 -2.86
C LEU A 501 14.05 13.46 -2.63
N ILE A 502 14.11 13.86 -1.37
CA ILE A 502 14.20 15.27 -0.97
C ILE A 502 15.38 15.93 -1.71
N PRO A 503 15.21 17.10 -2.34
CA PRO A 503 16.32 17.77 -3.02
C PRO A 503 17.53 17.98 -2.10
N LYS A 504 18.74 17.72 -2.59
CA LYS A 504 19.98 17.76 -1.76
C LYS A 504 20.19 19.07 -1.04
N GLU A 505 19.98 20.20 -1.75
CA GLU A 505 20.14 21.52 -1.15
C GLU A 505 19.12 21.80 -0.05
N TYR A 506 17.88 21.36 -0.25
CA TYR A 506 16.83 21.49 0.76
C TYR A 506 17.11 20.59 1.98
N TRP A 507 17.61 19.38 1.75
CA TRP A 507 18.04 18.46 2.80
C TRP A 507 19.15 19.06 3.66
N GLN A 508 20.20 19.59 3.04
CA GLN A 508 21.35 20.17 3.77
C GLN A 508 20.93 21.34 4.66
N ARG A 509 20.00 22.19 4.18
CA ARG A 509 19.53 23.36 4.95
C ARG A 509 18.56 23.00 6.07
N ASN A 510 17.74 21.95 5.90
CA ASN A 510 16.60 21.66 6.77
C ASN A 510 16.69 20.30 7.47
N LYS A 511 17.81 19.60 7.39
CA LYS A 511 17.99 18.22 7.87
C LYS A 511 17.46 18.02 9.30
N VAL A 512 17.86 18.89 10.25
CA VAL A 512 17.48 18.75 11.67
C VAL A 512 15.97 18.90 11.85
N ALA A 513 15.35 19.87 11.18
CA ALA A 513 13.90 20.09 11.24
C ALA A 513 13.13 18.91 10.61
N ILE A 514 13.61 18.39 9.49
CA ILE A 514 13.02 17.24 8.81
C ILE A 514 13.11 15.98 9.68
N LEU A 515 14.28 15.67 10.22
CA LEU A 515 14.45 14.51 11.11
C LEU A 515 13.62 14.64 12.41
N LYS A 516 13.34 15.87 12.83
CA LYS A 516 12.46 16.11 13.99
C LYS A 516 10.97 15.90 13.63
N SER A 517 10.56 16.17 12.40
CA SER A 517 9.17 16.04 11.97
C SER A 517 8.74 14.60 11.68
N ILE A 518 9.70 13.68 11.48
CA ILE A 518 9.43 12.26 11.28
C ILE A 518 9.73 11.48 12.57
N GLU A 519 8.84 10.60 12.95
CA GLU A 519 8.97 9.78 14.18
C GLU A 519 9.95 8.62 13.96
N THR A 520 11.24 8.95 13.87
CA THR A 520 12.33 7.99 13.63
C THR A 520 13.48 8.21 14.62
N PRO A 521 13.35 7.76 15.89
CA PRO A 521 14.34 8.03 16.92
C PRO A 521 15.76 7.56 16.55
N ARG A 522 15.89 6.38 15.92
CA ARG A 522 17.19 5.81 15.54
C ARG A 522 17.95 6.65 14.52
N LEU A 523 17.26 7.34 13.61
CA LEU A 523 17.92 8.23 12.63
C LEU A 523 18.49 9.50 13.25
N ARG A 524 18.04 9.89 14.44
CA ARG A 524 18.53 11.07 15.16
C ARG A 524 19.78 10.76 15.98
N MET A 525 20.02 9.49 16.29
CA MET A 525 21.19 9.07 17.05
C MET A 525 22.46 9.22 16.20
N PRO A 526 23.61 9.59 16.85
CA PRO A 526 24.90 9.49 16.19
C PRO A 526 25.17 8.05 15.76
N ILE A 527 25.57 7.86 14.50
CA ILE A 527 25.68 6.50 13.93
C ILE A 527 26.64 5.59 14.69
N LYS A 528 27.72 6.12 15.24
CA LYS A 528 28.68 5.34 16.02
C LYS A 528 28.06 4.79 17.31
N GLU A 529 27.23 5.58 17.97
CA GLU A 529 26.49 5.14 19.17
C GLU A 529 25.44 4.09 18.82
N LEU A 530 24.69 4.30 17.76
CA LEU A 530 23.70 3.33 17.26
C LEU A 530 24.36 1.99 16.92
N LEU A 531 25.47 2.01 16.16
CA LEU A 531 26.19 0.79 15.80
C LEU A 531 26.82 0.10 17.00
N ALA A 532 27.28 0.84 18.03
CA ALA A 532 27.80 0.27 19.25
C ALA A 532 26.72 -0.47 20.05
N LEU A 533 25.52 0.11 20.17
CA LEU A 533 24.36 -0.53 20.79
C LEU A 533 23.96 -1.81 20.05
N LEU A 534 23.81 -1.73 18.72
CA LEU A 534 23.44 -2.87 17.90
C LEU A 534 24.51 -3.97 17.91
N LYS A 535 25.79 -3.60 17.99
CA LYS A 535 26.90 -4.55 18.16
C LYS A 535 26.76 -5.32 19.46
N GLN A 536 26.58 -4.59 20.57
CA GLN A 536 26.42 -5.20 21.90
C GLN A 536 25.24 -6.18 21.93
N GLU A 537 24.09 -5.77 21.37
CA GLU A 537 22.89 -6.59 21.32
C GLU A 537 23.08 -7.85 20.46
N LEU A 538 23.59 -7.70 19.24
CA LEU A 538 23.76 -8.82 18.30
C LEU A 538 24.79 -9.83 18.79
N GLU A 539 25.94 -9.37 19.27
CA GLU A 539 27.00 -10.26 19.76
C GLU A 539 26.58 -11.03 21.03
N ALA A 540 25.89 -10.35 21.96
CA ALA A 540 25.34 -11.00 23.15
C ALA A 540 24.31 -12.07 22.77
N LYS A 541 23.39 -11.74 21.87
CA LYS A 541 22.34 -12.64 21.42
C LYS A 541 22.88 -13.83 20.63
N PHE A 542 23.83 -13.60 19.74
CA PHE A 542 24.49 -14.68 18.96
C PHE A 542 25.18 -15.71 19.86
N LYS A 543 25.91 -15.23 20.87
CA LYS A 543 26.59 -16.09 21.86
C LYS A 543 25.57 -16.81 22.75
N LYS A 544 24.54 -16.12 23.22
CA LYS A 544 23.47 -16.69 24.07
C LYS A 544 22.76 -17.83 23.37
N VAL A 545 22.27 -17.60 22.15
CA VAL A 545 21.50 -18.61 21.39
C VAL A 545 22.34 -19.85 21.10
N ASN A 546 23.59 -19.70 20.63
CA ASN A 546 24.50 -20.83 20.41
C ASN A 546 24.80 -21.60 21.69
N LYS A 547 25.03 -20.90 22.82
CA LYS A 547 25.25 -21.56 24.14
C LYS A 547 24.02 -22.33 24.60
N SER A 548 22.80 -21.76 24.44
CA SER A 548 21.53 -22.42 24.77
C SER A 548 21.33 -23.69 23.94
N ILE A 549 21.66 -23.65 22.64
CA ILE A 549 21.60 -24.85 21.77
C ILE A 549 22.60 -25.91 22.22
N LEU A 550 23.87 -25.54 22.50
CA LEU A 550 24.91 -26.46 22.94
C LEU A 550 24.58 -27.14 24.30
N LYS A 551 23.93 -26.42 25.19
CA LYS A 551 23.47 -26.96 26.48
C LYS A 551 22.19 -27.79 26.39
N GLY A 552 21.55 -27.86 25.22
CA GLY A 552 20.27 -28.54 25.03
C GLY A 552 19.07 -27.82 25.66
N GLU A 553 19.22 -26.58 26.08
CA GLU A 553 18.15 -25.76 26.67
C GLU A 553 17.06 -25.43 25.64
N ASN A 554 17.44 -25.28 24.35
CA ASN A 554 16.48 -25.08 23.27
C ASN A 554 15.93 -26.44 22.75
N LYS A 555 14.83 -26.89 23.38
CA LYS A 555 14.18 -28.18 23.07
C LYS A 555 13.62 -28.32 21.64
N TYR A 556 13.52 -27.20 20.91
CA TYR A 556 12.96 -27.15 19.55
C TYR A 556 14.00 -27.31 18.45
N VAL A 557 15.29 -27.14 18.76
CA VAL A 557 16.39 -27.42 17.83
C VAL A 557 16.75 -28.89 17.95
N LYS A 558 16.51 -29.68 16.90
CA LYS A 558 16.94 -31.09 16.84
C LYS A 558 18.13 -31.22 15.92
N ILE A 559 19.14 -31.94 16.40
CA ILE A 559 20.34 -32.26 15.63
C ILE A 559 20.14 -33.67 15.06
N ASP A 560 20.13 -33.77 13.72
CA ASP A 560 19.80 -34.98 12.95
C ASP A 560 21.06 -35.66 12.38
N GLY A 561 22.27 -35.42 12.92
CA GLY A 561 23.55 -35.97 12.48
C GLY A 561 24.38 -35.01 11.61
N GLN A 562 25.23 -35.52 10.71
CA GLN A 562 26.05 -34.72 9.82
C GLN A 562 25.63 -34.90 8.36
N LYS A 563 25.84 -33.88 7.55
CA LYS A 563 25.68 -33.92 6.10
C LYS A 563 26.94 -34.48 5.43
N PRO A 564 26.87 -34.88 4.14
CA PRO A 564 28.04 -35.35 3.39
C PRO A 564 29.19 -34.33 3.32
N ASP A 565 28.88 -33.03 3.46
CA ASP A 565 29.85 -31.93 3.52
C ASP A 565 30.48 -31.70 4.90
N GLY A 566 30.19 -32.59 5.88
CA GLY A 566 30.66 -32.47 7.27
C GLY A 566 29.87 -31.45 8.13
N SER A 567 28.97 -30.70 7.56
CA SER A 567 28.17 -29.74 8.34
C SER A 567 27.06 -30.43 9.14
N THR A 568 26.76 -29.93 10.33
CA THR A 568 25.71 -30.48 11.22
C THR A 568 24.34 -30.33 10.55
N LYS A 569 23.60 -31.42 10.44
CA LYS A 569 22.22 -31.44 10.00
C LYS A 569 21.33 -31.17 11.23
N TRP A 570 20.48 -30.18 11.14
CA TRP A 570 19.53 -29.84 12.19
C TRP A 570 18.20 -29.35 11.65
N THR A 571 17.15 -29.47 12.46
CA THR A 571 15.81 -29.03 12.15
C THR A 571 15.26 -28.21 13.31
N LEU A 572 14.37 -27.24 13.00
CA LEU A 572 13.65 -26.46 14.00
C LEU A 572 12.21 -26.98 14.06
N GLN A 573 11.82 -27.48 15.22
CA GLN A 573 10.45 -27.91 15.43
C GLN A 573 9.54 -26.73 15.77
N TYR A 574 8.31 -26.80 15.29
CA TYR A 574 7.28 -25.82 15.55
C TYR A 574 6.27 -26.39 16.54
N PRO A 575 5.84 -25.60 17.56
CA PRO A 575 4.74 -26.02 18.41
C PRO A 575 3.49 -26.22 17.57
N SER A 576 2.79 -27.31 17.76
CA SER A 576 1.52 -27.57 17.05
C SER A 576 0.42 -26.64 17.57
N PHE A 577 -0.38 -26.09 16.64
CA PHE A 577 -1.56 -25.29 16.97
C PHE A 577 -2.81 -25.92 16.39
N LYS A 578 -3.81 -26.03 17.24
CA LYS A 578 -5.20 -26.21 16.79
C LYS A 578 -5.93 -24.90 17.11
N ASN A 579 -5.93 -23.95 16.18
CA ASN A 579 -6.94 -22.89 16.21
C ASN A 579 -8.24 -23.51 15.72
N LYS A 580 -9.13 -23.86 16.64
CA LYS A 580 -10.53 -24.12 16.29
C LYS A 580 -11.19 -22.75 16.16
N VAL A 581 -11.49 -22.33 14.94
CA VAL A 581 -12.48 -21.27 14.71
C VAL A 581 -13.81 -21.83 15.18
N ASN A 582 -14.34 -21.33 16.28
CA ASN A 582 -15.60 -21.83 16.84
C ASN A 582 -16.77 -21.16 16.12
N HIS A 583 -17.09 -21.64 14.92
CA HIS A 583 -18.22 -21.16 14.13
C HIS A 583 -19.59 -21.57 14.73
N SER A 584 -19.63 -22.50 15.68
CA SER A 584 -20.87 -23.01 16.26
C SER A 584 -21.69 -21.94 16.98
N LEU A 585 -21.05 -20.96 17.60
CA LEU A 585 -21.76 -19.87 18.25
C LEU A 585 -22.59 -19.05 17.26
N PHE A 586 -21.97 -18.64 16.17
CA PHE A 586 -22.62 -17.77 15.21
C PHE A 586 -23.80 -18.43 14.47
N SER A 587 -23.84 -19.76 14.39
CA SER A 587 -24.97 -20.51 13.83
C SER A 587 -26.23 -20.48 14.72
N GLN A 588 -26.11 -20.04 15.97
CA GLN A 588 -27.26 -19.91 16.88
C GLN A 588 -27.97 -18.54 16.68
N PHE A 589 -27.34 -17.57 16.04
CA PHE A 589 -28.00 -16.32 15.75
C PHE A 589 -28.94 -16.43 14.56
N LYS A 590 -30.05 -15.70 14.62
CA LYS A 590 -31.00 -15.58 13.52
C LYS A 590 -30.28 -14.95 12.31
N SER A 591 -30.44 -15.57 11.14
CA SER A 591 -29.87 -15.05 9.90
C SER A 591 -30.40 -13.64 9.59
N ARG A 592 -29.47 -12.74 9.21
CA ARG A 592 -29.72 -11.34 8.86
C ARG A 592 -29.22 -11.03 7.46
N ASN A 593 -29.86 -10.09 6.79
CA ASN A 593 -29.43 -9.65 5.48
C ASN A 593 -28.31 -8.59 5.61
N ILE A 594 -27.40 -8.60 4.68
CA ILE A 594 -26.22 -7.69 4.69
C ILE A 594 -26.60 -6.21 4.61
N ASP A 595 -27.69 -5.85 3.93
CA ASP A 595 -28.21 -4.50 3.86
C ASP A 595 -28.73 -3.99 5.22
N GLU A 596 -29.39 -4.85 6.01
CA GLU A 596 -29.79 -4.54 7.40
C GLU A 596 -28.55 -4.26 8.28
N LEU A 597 -27.50 -5.07 8.11
CA LEU A 597 -26.25 -4.90 8.84
C LEU A 597 -25.52 -3.60 8.45
N MET A 598 -25.52 -3.24 7.17
CA MET A 598 -24.95 -1.98 6.72
C MET A 598 -25.69 -0.77 7.30
N ASP A 599 -27.03 -0.85 7.41
CA ASP A 599 -27.82 0.20 8.06
C ASP A 599 -27.48 0.32 9.56
N MET A 600 -27.46 -0.80 10.30
CA MET A 600 -27.10 -0.81 11.72
C MET A 600 -25.71 -0.26 11.96
N VAL A 601 -24.72 -0.72 11.20
CA VAL A 601 -23.34 -0.27 11.35
C VAL A 601 -23.22 1.21 11.01
N HIS A 602 -24.00 1.70 10.04
CA HIS A 602 -24.04 3.14 9.77
C HIS A 602 -24.62 3.94 10.95
N GLU A 603 -25.70 3.46 11.57
CA GLU A 603 -26.28 4.12 12.75
C GLU A 603 -25.27 4.22 13.90
N HIS A 604 -24.42 3.21 14.08
CA HIS A 604 -23.38 3.19 15.10
C HIS A 604 -22.14 4.02 14.75
N THR A 605 -21.78 4.09 13.46
CA THR A 605 -20.48 4.62 13.03
C THR A 605 -20.57 5.89 12.18
N GLY A 606 -21.67 6.12 11.49
CA GLY A 606 -21.82 7.20 10.52
C GLY A 606 -20.96 7.02 9.26
N PHE A 607 -20.57 5.80 8.88
CA PHE A 607 -19.62 5.56 7.78
C PHE A 607 -20.14 6.00 6.41
N ILE A 608 -21.45 5.97 6.17
CA ILE A 608 -22.05 6.40 4.89
C ILE A 608 -21.90 7.90 4.67
N ASP A 609 -21.80 8.70 5.74
CA ASP A 609 -21.61 10.14 5.65
C ASP A 609 -20.27 10.55 5.02
N GLU A 610 -19.30 9.63 4.94
CA GLU A 610 -18.02 9.86 4.26
C GLU A 610 -18.14 9.87 2.72
N PHE A 611 -19.26 9.41 2.17
CA PHE A 611 -19.51 9.43 0.73
C PHE A 611 -19.98 10.81 0.25
N THR A 612 -19.05 11.75 0.19
CA THR A 612 -19.33 13.10 -0.28
C THR A 612 -19.38 13.17 -1.81
N HIS A 613 -20.17 14.09 -2.34
CA HIS A 613 -20.24 14.32 -3.79
C HIS A 613 -18.87 14.78 -4.33
N VAL A 614 -18.47 14.27 -5.50
CA VAL A 614 -17.15 14.55 -6.11
C VAL A 614 -16.88 16.03 -6.33
N LEU A 615 -17.91 16.83 -6.55
CA LEU A 615 -17.81 18.28 -6.79
C LEU A 615 -17.74 19.10 -5.50
N GLY A 616 -17.84 18.50 -4.33
CA GLY A 616 -17.80 19.20 -3.06
C GLY A 616 -18.89 20.26 -2.87
N LYS A 617 -19.98 20.19 -3.63
CA LYS A 617 -21.12 21.09 -3.59
C LYS A 617 -22.39 20.30 -3.41
N ASP A 618 -23.31 20.83 -2.58
CA ASP A 618 -24.68 20.39 -2.57
C ASP A 618 -25.27 20.48 -3.98
N THR A 619 -25.55 19.35 -4.56
CA THR A 619 -26.33 19.27 -5.78
C THR A 619 -27.77 18.98 -5.39
N SER A 620 -28.71 19.50 -6.17
CA SER A 620 -30.15 19.28 -5.97
C SER A 620 -30.59 17.80 -6.02
N ASN A 621 -29.66 16.89 -6.33
CA ASN A 621 -29.87 15.45 -6.30
C ASN A 621 -29.30 14.88 -4.98
N ILE A 622 -30.15 14.83 -3.97
CA ILE A 622 -29.90 14.12 -2.71
C ILE A 622 -29.93 12.63 -3.05
N ILE A 623 -28.79 11.96 -2.91
CA ILE A 623 -28.72 10.51 -2.98
C ILE A 623 -29.09 9.94 -1.61
N SER A 624 -29.99 8.97 -1.59
CA SER A 624 -30.36 8.33 -0.34
C SER A 624 -29.27 7.38 0.18
N LYS A 625 -29.22 7.19 1.49
CA LYS A 625 -28.37 6.19 2.15
C LYS A 625 -28.49 4.82 1.48
N GLN A 626 -29.71 4.41 1.18
CA GLN A 626 -30.02 3.11 0.57
C GLN A 626 -29.45 2.97 -0.84
N GLN A 627 -29.42 4.06 -1.62
CA GLN A 627 -28.78 4.05 -2.96
C GLN A 627 -27.27 3.82 -2.86
N LEU A 628 -26.61 4.39 -1.86
CA LEU A 628 -25.18 4.18 -1.59
C LEU A 628 -24.93 2.74 -1.14
N ILE A 629 -25.71 2.22 -0.21
CA ILE A 629 -25.61 0.82 0.25
C ILE A 629 -25.77 -0.14 -0.93
N ALA A 630 -26.83 0.05 -1.74
CA ALA A 630 -27.08 -0.78 -2.92
C ALA A 630 -25.92 -0.73 -3.93
N ALA A 631 -25.33 0.44 -4.16
CA ALA A 631 -24.20 0.60 -5.07
C ALA A 631 -22.92 -0.08 -4.52
N ILE A 632 -22.65 0.06 -3.21
CA ILE A 632 -21.52 -0.60 -2.54
C ILE A 632 -21.67 -2.13 -2.62
N LEU A 633 -22.88 -2.66 -2.33
CA LEU A 633 -23.15 -4.09 -2.44
C LEU A 633 -23.03 -4.58 -3.88
N ALA A 634 -23.53 -3.82 -4.87
CA ALA A 634 -23.40 -4.18 -6.29
C ALA A 634 -21.94 -4.38 -6.71
N LEU A 635 -21.05 -3.50 -6.26
CA LEU A 635 -19.62 -3.55 -6.58
C LEU A 635 -18.89 -4.61 -5.73
N GLY A 636 -19.07 -4.57 -4.41
CA GLY A 636 -18.31 -5.39 -3.48
C GLY A 636 -18.63 -6.88 -3.53
N THR A 637 -19.85 -7.27 -3.90
CA THR A 637 -20.25 -8.66 -4.14
C THR A 637 -19.99 -9.16 -5.56
N ASN A 638 -19.50 -8.27 -6.45
CA ASN A 638 -19.27 -8.53 -7.86
C ASN A 638 -20.53 -8.79 -8.72
N HIS A 639 -21.74 -8.45 -8.22
CA HIS A 639 -22.95 -8.51 -9.04
C HIS A 639 -22.89 -7.53 -10.23
N GLY A 640 -22.34 -6.33 -9.97
CA GLY A 640 -22.37 -5.21 -10.89
C GLY A 640 -23.74 -4.52 -10.93
N ILE A 641 -23.75 -3.30 -11.45
CA ILE A 641 -24.91 -2.39 -11.40
C ILE A 641 -26.16 -2.97 -12.07
N LYS A 642 -26.00 -3.57 -13.25
CA LYS A 642 -27.14 -4.12 -14.01
C LYS A 642 -27.82 -5.27 -13.27
N LYS A 643 -27.04 -6.18 -12.67
CA LYS A 643 -27.60 -7.32 -11.93
C LYS A 643 -28.23 -6.86 -10.62
N MET A 644 -27.60 -5.92 -9.91
CA MET A 644 -28.17 -5.33 -8.70
C MET A 644 -29.54 -4.69 -8.96
N ALA A 645 -29.70 -3.95 -10.06
CA ALA A 645 -30.99 -3.37 -10.43
C ALA A 645 -32.07 -4.43 -10.77
N GLN A 646 -31.68 -5.66 -11.16
CA GLN A 646 -32.62 -6.76 -11.39
C GLN A 646 -33.07 -7.48 -10.10
N ILE A 647 -32.21 -7.48 -9.09
CA ILE A 647 -32.44 -8.19 -7.83
C ILE A 647 -32.80 -7.24 -6.67
N SER A 648 -33.08 -5.99 -6.97
CA SER A 648 -33.45 -4.97 -5.99
C SER A 648 -34.54 -4.04 -6.56
N ASP A 649 -35.05 -3.18 -5.68
CA ASP A 649 -35.98 -2.12 -6.00
C ASP A 649 -35.32 -0.82 -6.50
N MET A 650 -34.01 -0.86 -6.80
CA MET A 650 -33.23 0.26 -7.34
C MET A 650 -33.11 0.21 -8.86
N THR A 651 -33.11 1.38 -9.50
CA THR A 651 -32.91 1.48 -10.95
C THR A 651 -31.43 1.58 -11.31
N VAL A 652 -31.07 1.17 -12.54
CA VAL A 652 -29.69 1.32 -13.08
C VAL A 652 -29.23 2.77 -13.04
N HIS A 653 -30.12 3.73 -13.28
CA HIS A 653 -29.82 5.16 -13.25
C HIS A 653 -29.44 5.64 -11.83
N GLN A 654 -30.20 5.24 -10.82
CA GLN A 654 -29.94 5.57 -9.41
C GLN A 654 -28.58 5.01 -8.96
N LEU A 655 -28.31 3.73 -9.26
CA LEU A 655 -27.07 3.08 -8.90
C LEU A 655 -25.86 3.72 -9.62
N ASN A 656 -25.98 4.03 -10.91
CA ASN A 656 -24.90 4.72 -11.64
C ASN A 656 -24.66 6.14 -11.10
N ALA A 657 -25.71 6.87 -10.68
CA ALA A 657 -25.56 8.18 -10.05
C ALA A 657 -24.78 8.09 -8.73
N ALA A 658 -25.05 7.06 -7.91
CA ALA A 658 -24.32 6.79 -6.70
C ALA A 658 -22.83 6.49 -6.98
N VAL A 659 -22.56 5.56 -7.90
CA VAL A 659 -21.19 5.16 -8.25
C VAL A 659 -20.40 6.34 -8.81
N ASN A 660 -20.93 7.02 -9.82
CA ASN A 660 -20.16 8.05 -10.53
C ASN A 660 -19.90 9.31 -9.69
N ASN A 661 -20.80 9.66 -8.78
CA ASN A 661 -20.71 10.93 -8.06
C ASN A 661 -20.18 10.81 -6.62
N PHE A 662 -20.29 9.63 -5.98
CA PHE A 662 -19.99 9.47 -4.56
C PHE A 662 -18.97 8.37 -4.25
N ILE A 663 -18.95 7.28 -5.01
CA ILE A 663 -18.04 6.16 -4.74
C ILE A 663 -16.70 6.41 -5.42
N ARG A 664 -15.69 6.68 -4.61
CA ARG A 664 -14.29 6.88 -4.99
C ARG A 664 -13.39 6.15 -3.99
N HIS A 665 -12.16 5.87 -4.38
CA HIS A 665 -11.19 5.25 -3.48
C HIS A 665 -11.08 5.99 -2.13
N GLU A 666 -10.96 7.30 -2.18
CA GLU A 666 -10.85 8.17 -0.99
C GLU A 666 -12.09 8.09 -0.07
N THR A 667 -13.31 8.13 -0.61
CA THR A 667 -14.52 8.06 0.21
C THR A 667 -14.71 6.67 0.81
N LEU A 668 -14.34 5.61 0.08
CA LEU A 668 -14.32 4.25 0.57
C LEU A 668 -13.27 4.04 1.67
N GLU A 669 -12.09 4.62 1.51
CA GLU A 669 -11.02 4.56 2.52
C GLU A 669 -11.48 5.19 3.83
N LYS A 670 -12.03 6.42 3.79
CA LYS A 670 -12.58 7.10 4.97
C LYS A 670 -13.70 6.32 5.64
N ALA A 671 -14.62 5.78 4.85
CA ALA A 671 -15.72 4.95 5.37
C ALA A 671 -15.19 3.69 6.08
N ASN A 672 -14.18 3.01 5.49
CA ASN A 672 -13.50 1.89 6.12
C ASN A 672 -12.83 2.31 7.45
N ILE A 673 -12.08 3.41 7.46
CA ILE A 673 -11.41 3.93 8.66
C ILE A 673 -12.42 4.19 9.78
N LYS A 674 -13.59 4.75 9.49
CA LYS A 674 -14.65 4.95 10.50
C LYS A 674 -15.13 3.65 11.14
N ILE A 675 -15.41 2.63 10.34
CA ILE A 675 -15.83 1.30 10.83
C ILE A 675 -14.71 0.66 11.65
N ILE A 676 -13.48 0.68 11.16
CA ILE A 676 -12.31 0.10 11.83
C ILE A 676 -12.07 0.78 13.19
N ASN A 677 -12.11 2.12 13.23
CA ASN A 677 -11.93 2.88 14.47
C ASN A 677 -13.06 2.67 15.47
N ALA A 678 -14.29 2.47 14.99
CA ALA A 678 -15.42 2.09 15.86
C ALA A 678 -15.25 0.67 16.40
N THR A 679 -14.79 -0.28 15.57
CA THR A 679 -14.51 -1.66 15.99
C THR A 679 -13.44 -1.71 17.08
N SER A 680 -12.40 -0.89 16.97
CA SER A 680 -11.31 -0.85 17.97
C SER A 680 -11.74 -0.35 19.36
N LYS A 681 -12.91 0.29 19.46
CA LYS A 681 -13.48 0.78 20.72
C LYS A 681 -14.41 -0.22 21.41
N LEU A 682 -14.80 -1.29 20.72
CA LEU A 682 -15.69 -2.29 21.29
C LEU A 682 -14.95 -3.11 22.38
N PRO A 683 -15.61 -3.47 23.51
CA PRO A 683 -15.00 -4.17 24.62
C PRO A 683 -14.27 -5.46 24.25
N MET A 684 -14.78 -6.18 23.25
CA MET A 684 -14.16 -7.43 22.79
C MET A 684 -12.83 -7.23 22.09
N PHE A 685 -12.56 -6.06 21.50
CA PHE A 685 -11.37 -5.82 20.67
C PHE A 685 -10.05 -6.07 21.39
N GLN A 686 -9.94 -5.70 22.68
CA GLN A 686 -8.72 -5.88 23.47
C GLN A 686 -8.31 -7.37 23.58
N TYR A 687 -9.28 -8.30 23.56
CA TYR A 687 -9.02 -9.74 23.63
C TYR A 687 -8.52 -10.35 22.31
N TYR A 688 -8.51 -9.58 21.25
CA TYR A 688 -7.91 -9.98 19.97
C TYR A 688 -6.39 -9.79 19.93
N ASN A 689 -5.78 -9.12 20.90
CA ASN A 689 -4.33 -9.00 20.95
C ASN A 689 -3.65 -10.38 21.07
N ILE A 690 -2.60 -10.60 20.30
CA ILE A 690 -1.82 -11.84 20.35
C ILE A 690 -0.92 -11.83 21.61
N GLU A 691 -0.38 -10.65 21.93
CA GLU A 691 0.35 -10.34 23.16
C GLU A 691 -0.29 -9.13 23.86
N GLU A 692 -0.24 -9.08 25.18
CA GLU A 692 -0.77 -7.93 25.93
C GLU A 692 -0.15 -6.63 25.42
N ALA A 693 -0.99 -5.62 25.21
CA ALA A 693 -0.64 -4.28 24.77
C ALA A 693 0.07 -4.14 23.40
N LEU A 694 0.36 -5.25 22.68
CA LEU A 694 1.01 -5.21 21.38
C LEU A 694 0.08 -5.66 20.25
N ILE A 695 -0.08 -4.79 19.25
CA ILE A 695 -0.84 -5.13 18.04
C ILE A 695 0.11 -5.79 17.04
N HIS A 696 -0.21 -7.03 16.68
CA HIS A 696 0.52 -7.83 15.73
C HIS A 696 -0.30 -7.95 14.44
N SER A 697 0.22 -7.39 13.34
CA SER A 697 -0.41 -7.46 12.03
C SER A 697 0.29 -8.46 11.11
N SER A 698 -0.43 -8.86 10.07
CA SER A 698 0.16 -9.61 8.95
C SER A 698 -0.32 -9.05 7.62
N SER A 699 0.45 -9.24 6.55
CA SER A 699 0.00 -8.93 5.20
C SER A 699 0.30 -10.08 4.25
N ASP A 700 -0.64 -10.30 3.33
CA ASP A 700 -0.55 -11.32 2.30
C ASP A 700 -1.39 -10.91 1.08
N GLY A 701 -1.05 -11.47 -0.09
CA GLY A 701 -1.69 -11.19 -1.36
C GLY A 701 -2.68 -12.25 -1.81
N GLN A 702 -3.96 -12.01 -1.67
CA GLN A 702 -4.99 -12.89 -2.20
C GLN A 702 -5.09 -12.78 -3.73
N LYS A 703 -5.04 -13.91 -4.43
CA LYS A 703 -5.02 -13.99 -5.89
C LYS A 703 -6.44 -14.09 -6.45
N PHE A 704 -6.80 -13.19 -7.37
CA PHE A 704 -8.08 -13.15 -8.07
C PHE A 704 -7.90 -13.18 -9.58
N GLY A 705 -8.72 -13.97 -10.27
CA GLY A 705 -8.76 -13.97 -11.74
C GLY A 705 -9.37 -12.69 -12.31
N THR A 706 -9.08 -12.41 -13.58
CA THR A 706 -9.75 -11.33 -14.35
C THR A 706 -10.50 -11.93 -15.53
N LYS A 707 -11.69 -11.38 -15.82
CA LYS A 707 -12.49 -11.78 -17.01
C LYS A 707 -11.84 -11.27 -18.29
N PHE A 708 -11.28 -10.08 -18.23
CA PHE A 708 -10.66 -9.38 -19.35
C PHE A 708 -9.16 -9.21 -19.11
N ASP A 709 -8.41 -9.04 -20.19
CA ASP A 709 -7.03 -8.61 -20.10
C ASP A 709 -6.96 -7.19 -19.55
N THR A 710 -6.11 -6.97 -18.57
CA THR A 710 -5.88 -5.65 -17.97
C THR A 710 -4.39 -5.36 -17.88
N ILE A 711 -4.03 -4.09 -17.71
CA ILE A 711 -2.62 -3.67 -17.65
C ILE A 711 -1.85 -4.39 -16.55
N ASN A 712 -2.47 -4.62 -15.39
CA ASN A 712 -1.86 -5.26 -14.23
C ASN A 712 -2.09 -6.78 -14.14
N SER A 713 -2.99 -7.36 -14.94
CA SER A 713 -3.22 -8.80 -14.93
C SER A 713 -2.10 -9.55 -15.66
N ARG A 714 -1.69 -10.68 -15.12
CA ARG A 714 -0.67 -11.57 -15.71
C ARG A 714 -1.09 -13.02 -15.63
N TYR A 715 -0.60 -13.79 -16.57
CA TYR A 715 -0.75 -15.23 -16.59
C TYR A 715 0.08 -15.89 -15.48
N SER A 716 -0.56 -16.75 -14.72
CA SER A 716 0.10 -17.57 -13.73
C SER A 716 -0.60 -18.94 -13.63
N PRO A 717 -0.04 -20.00 -14.20
CA PRO A 717 -0.63 -21.35 -14.18
C PRO A 717 -0.92 -21.84 -12.78
N LYS A 718 -0.06 -21.49 -11.82
CA LYS A 718 -0.20 -21.88 -10.41
C LYS A 718 -1.49 -21.38 -9.78
N TYR A 719 -1.93 -20.14 -10.14
CA TYR A 719 -3.06 -19.48 -9.46
C TYR A 719 -4.32 -19.37 -10.31
N TYR A 720 -4.19 -19.27 -11.65
CA TYR A 720 -5.30 -18.95 -12.54
C TYR A 720 -5.51 -19.98 -13.67
N GLY A 721 -4.75 -21.09 -13.68
CA GLY A 721 -4.78 -22.03 -14.79
C GLY A 721 -4.43 -21.37 -16.11
N LEU A 722 -5.34 -21.43 -17.09
CA LEU A 722 -5.18 -20.76 -18.40
C LEU A 722 -5.55 -19.26 -18.38
N GLY A 723 -5.96 -18.73 -17.23
CA GLY A 723 -6.38 -17.34 -17.09
C GLY A 723 -5.27 -16.39 -16.67
N LYS A 724 -5.64 -15.11 -16.55
CA LYS A 724 -4.82 -14.05 -15.96
C LYS A 724 -5.50 -13.55 -14.68
N GLY A 725 -4.72 -12.93 -13.82
CA GLY A 725 -5.25 -12.36 -12.59
C GLY A 725 -4.34 -11.28 -12.00
N LEU A 726 -4.74 -10.86 -10.82
CA LEU A 726 -4.10 -9.82 -10.01
C LEU A 726 -4.02 -10.28 -8.54
N SER A 727 -3.32 -9.54 -7.73
CA SER A 727 -3.22 -9.78 -6.29
C SER A 727 -3.85 -8.62 -5.54
N ASP A 728 -4.71 -8.94 -4.59
CA ASP A 728 -5.24 -7.98 -3.62
C ASP A 728 -4.45 -8.14 -2.32
N TYR A 729 -3.47 -7.26 -2.13
CA TYR A 729 -2.55 -7.27 -1.01
C TYR A 729 -3.19 -6.58 0.18
N THR A 730 -3.43 -7.32 1.25
CA THR A 730 -4.20 -6.84 2.42
C THR A 730 -3.39 -6.98 3.70
N MET A 731 -3.45 -5.97 4.56
CA MET A 731 -2.96 -6.00 5.93
C MET A 731 -4.10 -6.28 6.90
N VAL A 732 -3.93 -7.29 7.74
CA VAL A 732 -4.87 -7.68 8.78
C VAL A 732 -4.21 -7.53 10.16
N ALA A 733 -4.88 -6.83 11.07
CA ALA A 733 -4.46 -6.67 12.46
C ALA A 733 -5.66 -7.01 13.36
N ASN A 734 -5.46 -7.86 14.36
CA ASN A 734 -6.52 -8.28 15.28
C ASN A 734 -7.82 -8.72 14.57
N HIS A 735 -7.70 -9.58 13.54
CA HIS A 735 -8.77 -10.04 12.65
C HIS A 735 -9.39 -8.97 11.73
N ILE A 736 -9.01 -7.71 11.89
CA ILE A 736 -9.57 -6.59 11.11
C ILE A 736 -8.67 -6.31 9.92
N PRO A 737 -9.19 -6.32 8.68
CA PRO A 737 -8.45 -5.86 7.53
C PRO A 737 -8.34 -4.32 7.58
N VAL A 738 -7.14 -3.84 7.87
CA VAL A 738 -6.89 -2.42 8.15
C VAL A 738 -6.60 -1.63 6.87
N ASN A 739 -5.86 -2.23 5.95
CA ASN A 739 -5.46 -1.57 4.70
C ASN A 739 -5.32 -2.60 3.58
N ALA A 740 -5.59 -2.21 2.32
CA ALA A 740 -5.50 -3.08 1.17
C ALA A 740 -5.13 -2.34 -0.12
N LYS A 741 -4.44 -3.04 -1.04
CA LYS A 741 -3.99 -2.48 -2.31
C LYS A 741 -3.98 -3.53 -3.41
N ILE A 742 -4.57 -3.18 -4.57
CA ILE A 742 -4.47 -4.02 -5.78
C ILE A 742 -3.07 -3.87 -6.38
N ILE A 743 -2.39 -4.99 -6.57
CA ILE A 743 -1.07 -5.06 -7.22
C ILE A 743 -1.07 -6.05 -8.38
N GLY A 744 -0.20 -5.83 -9.35
CA GLY A 744 -0.02 -6.76 -10.46
C GLY A 744 0.61 -8.06 -10.00
N THR A 745 0.16 -9.21 -10.52
CA THR A 745 0.74 -10.52 -10.18
C THR A 745 2.24 -10.65 -10.49
N HIS A 746 2.78 -9.77 -11.33
CA HIS A 746 4.21 -9.72 -11.66
C HIS A 746 5.04 -8.90 -10.67
N GLU A 747 4.38 -8.22 -9.74
CA GLU A 747 5.04 -7.43 -8.72
C GLU A 747 5.31 -8.25 -7.47
N HIS A 748 6.44 -7.97 -6.83
CA HIS A 748 6.80 -8.64 -5.59
C HIS A 748 6.11 -7.94 -4.42
N GLU A 749 5.39 -8.69 -3.59
CA GLU A 749 4.62 -8.15 -2.46
C GLU A 749 5.50 -7.42 -1.45
N SER A 750 6.75 -7.85 -1.30
CA SER A 750 7.73 -7.22 -0.40
C SER A 750 7.97 -5.72 -0.65
N TYR A 751 7.69 -5.21 -1.85
CA TYR A 751 7.83 -3.79 -2.14
C TYR A 751 6.75 -2.92 -1.51
N TYR A 752 5.64 -3.53 -1.11
CA TYR A 752 4.45 -2.85 -0.60
C TYR A 752 4.27 -2.99 0.92
N VAL A 753 5.12 -3.76 1.59
CA VAL A 753 5.05 -3.98 3.05
C VAL A 753 5.09 -2.65 3.80
N PHE A 754 6.04 -1.78 3.47
CA PHE A 754 6.14 -0.47 4.11
C PHE A 754 4.97 0.45 3.71
N ASP A 755 4.56 0.45 2.44
CA ASP A 755 3.41 1.25 1.97
C ASP A 755 2.16 0.96 2.80
N ILE A 756 1.84 -0.32 2.99
CA ILE A 756 0.58 -0.73 3.63
C ILE A 756 0.57 -0.44 5.14
N LEU A 757 1.74 -0.47 5.77
CA LEU A 757 1.93 -0.13 7.18
C LEU A 757 1.91 1.38 7.40
N TYR A 758 2.75 2.10 6.69
CA TYR A 758 2.99 3.53 6.93
C TYR A 758 1.83 4.42 6.46
N ASN A 759 1.03 3.95 5.51
CA ASN A 759 -0.18 4.67 5.06
C ASN A 759 -1.45 4.22 5.79
N ASN A 760 -1.32 3.57 6.93
CA ASN A 760 -2.44 3.23 7.78
C ASN A 760 -2.88 4.45 8.61
N GLU A 761 -4.07 4.96 8.34
CA GLU A 761 -4.67 6.13 9.02
C GLU A 761 -5.67 5.73 10.12
N THR A 762 -5.78 4.44 10.45
CA THR A 762 -6.68 3.95 11.50
C THR A 762 -6.06 4.07 12.89
N ASN A 763 -6.89 3.96 13.95
CA ASN A 763 -6.41 3.90 15.33
C ASN A 763 -5.68 2.58 15.66
N ILE A 764 -5.77 1.57 14.80
CA ILE A 764 -5.11 0.28 14.98
C ILE A 764 -3.70 0.41 14.42
N GLN A 765 -2.72 0.71 15.27
CA GLN A 765 -1.33 0.88 14.88
C GLN A 765 -0.51 -0.36 15.25
N PRO A 766 -0.05 -1.15 14.27
CA PRO A 766 0.73 -2.35 14.52
C PRO A 766 2.13 -2.02 15.06
N HIS A 767 2.60 -2.79 16.02
CA HIS A 767 3.96 -2.76 16.53
C HIS A 767 4.83 -3.83 15.85
N ILE A 768 4.23 -5.00 15.60
CA ILE A 768 4.87 -6.15 14.97
C ILE A 768 4.14 -6.45 13.66
N HIS A 769 4.91 -6.68 12.60
CA HIS A 769 4.34 -7.02 11.29
C HIS A 769 4.94 -8.30 10.72
N SER A 770 4.08 -9.24 10.37
CA SER A 770 4.46 -10.53 9.78
C SER A 770 4.07 -10.65 8.32
N THR A 771 4.90 -11.33 7.57
CA THR A 771 4.62 -11.78 6.20
C THR A 771 5.03 -13.24 6.05
N ASP A 772 4.64 -13.86 4.96
CA ASP A 772 5.30 -15.07 4.53
C ASP A 772 6.70 -14.78 3.92
N THR A 773 7.37 -15.80 3.41
CA THR A 773 8.70 -15.64 2.81
C THR A 773 8.70 -14.70 1.59
N ASP A 774 7.60 -14.62 0.84
CA ASP A 774 7.46 -13.78 -0.35
C ASP A 774 7.36 -12.27 0.00
N GLY A 775 6.99 -11.92 1.23
CA GLY A 775 7.00 -10.55 1.73
C GLY A 775 8.39 -10.01 2.10
N THR A 776 9.47 -10.80 1.93
CA THR A 776 10.84 -10.40 2.32
C THR A 776 11.66 -9.90 1.12
N ASN A 777 12.48 -8.88 1.36
CA ASN A 777 13.52 -8.41 0.46
C ASN A 777 14.82 -8.06 1.22
N GLN A 778 15.77 -7.38 0.58
CA GLN A 778 17.08 -7.10 1.17
C GLN A 778 17.14 -5.85 2.04
N ILE A 779 16.03 -5.11 2.19
CA ILE A 779 16.01 -3.81 2.88
C ILE A 779 14.81 -3.63 3.83
N ASN A 780 13.85 -4.57 3.84
CA ASN A 780 12.64 -4.40 4.65
C ASN A 780 12.92 -4.40 6.15
N PHE A 781 13.90 -5.18 6.62
CA PHE A 781 14.29 -5.14 8.03
C PHE A 781 14.84 -3.76 8.42
N ALA A 782 15.72 -3.19 7.58
CA ALA A 782 16.27 -1.86 7.83
C ALA A 782 15.19 -0.76 7.80
N ILE A 783 14.36 -0.74 6.75
CA ILE A 783 13.35 0.31 6.57
C ILE A 783 12.32 0.27 7.72
N LEU A 784 11.78 -0.90 8.04
CA LEU A 784 10.78 -1.05 9.09
C LEU A 784 11.35 -0.71 10.47
N ASP A 785 12.59 -1.11 10.75
CA ASP A 785 13.30 -0.78 11.99
C ASP A 785 13.50 0.74 12.17
N PHE A 786 13.84 1.47 11.10
CA PHE A 786 13.96 2.93 11.18
C PHE A 786 12.66 3.62 11.59
N PHE A 787 11.51 3.07 11.19
CA PHE A 787 10.19 3.59 11.54
C PHE A 787 9.58 2.95 12.80
N GLY A 788 10.35 2.14 13.53
CA GLY A 788 9.92 1.55 14.80
C GLY A 788 9.04 0.32 14.69
N TYR A 789 8.88 -0.26 13.49
CA TYR A 789 8.15 -1.51 13.30
C TYR A 789 9.08 -2.72 13.48
N GLN A 790 8.63 -3.70 14.25
CA GLN A 790 9.32 -5.00 14.31
C GLN A 790 8.86 -5.87 13.14
N PHE A 791 9.75 -6.10 12.16
CA PHE A 791 9.46 -6.99 11.04
C PHE A 791 9.71 -8.45 11.41
N ALA A 792 8.67 -9.28 11.34
CA ALA A 792 8.68 -10.66 11.83
C ALA A 792 8.15 -11.66 10.79
N PRO A 793 8.85 -11.86 9.65
CA PRO A 793 8.40 -12.79 8.60
C PRO A 793 8.55 -14.25 9.00
N ARG A 794 7.62 -15.11 8.51
CA ARG A 794 7.75 -16.56 8.59
C ARG A 794 8.66 -17.08 7.50
N TYR A 795 9.57 -17.95 7.85
CA TYR A 795 10.46 -18.61 6.89
C TYR A 795 10.09 -20.09 6.69
N ALA A 796 9.87 -20.49 5.44
CA ALA A 796 9.60 -21.88 5.09
C ALA A 796 10.79 -22.82 5.35
N SER A 797 12.04 -22.32 5.20
CA SER A 797 13.28 -23.06 5.45
C SER A 797 14.22 -22.24 6.33
N ILE A 798 14.05 -22.35 7.65
CA ILE A 798 14.86 -21.60 8.62
C ILE A 798 16.33 -22.01 8.60
N THR A 799 16.66 -23.29 8.34
CA THR A 799 18.04 -23.76 8.25
C THR A 799 18.82 -23.12 7.11
N SER A 800 18.16 -22.86 5.98
CA SER A 800 18.76 -22.09 4.87
C SER A 800 18.94 -20.62 5.24
N ARG A 801 18.01 -20.05 5.99
CA ARG A 801 18.04 -18.63 6.40
C ARG A 801 19.05 -18.40 7.53
N ALA A 802 19.21 -19.35 8.46
CA ALA A 802 20.25 -19.28 9.49
C ALA A 802 21.66 -19.10 8.92
N LYS A 803 21.93 -19.64 7.72
CA LYS A 803 23.19 -19.42 6.98
C LYS A 803 23.39 -17.96 6.52
N MET A 804 22.39 -17.10 6.69
CA MET A 804 22.44 -15.67 6.34
C MET A 804 22.67 -14.76 7.54
N ILE A 805 22.94 -15.33 8.72
CA ILE A 805 23.31 -14.58 9.93
C ILE A 805 24.67 -13.94 9.69
N HIS A 806 24.80 -12.66 9.98
CA HIS A 806 26.03 -11.88 9.95
C HIS A 806 26.34 -11.37 11.36
N THR A 807 27.60 -11.11 11.64
CA THR A 807 28.09 -10.62 12.94
C THR A 807 29.03 -9.43 12.75
N PHE A 808 29.31 -8.69 13.81
CA PHE A 808 30.28 -7.59 13.76
C PHE A 808 31.73 -8.07 13.78
N GLU A 809 31.96 -9.31 14.23
CA GLU A 809 33.30 -9.92 14.30
C GLU A 809 33.46 -10.99 13.21
N TYR A 810 34.68 -11.39 12.95
CA TYR A 810 34.99 -12.48 12.01
C TYR A 810 34.61 -13.84 12.61
N LEU A 811 34.30 -14.81 11.74
CA LEU A 811 33.94 -16.17 12.17
C LEU A 811 34.99 -16.81 13.08
N SER A 812 36.28 -16.55 12.83
CA SER A 812 37.39 -17.05 13.63
C SER A 812 37.40 -16.59 15.12
N THR A 813 36.63 -15.59 15.45
CA THR A 813 36.50 -15.07 16.81
C THR A 813 35.57 -15.92 17.68
N TYR A 814 34.76 -16.79 17.08
CA TYR A 814 33.77 -17.60 17.78
C TYR A 814 34.22 -19.05 17.94
N PRO A 815 33.70 -19.76 18.95
CA PRO A 815 34.00 -21.19 19.15
C PRO A 815 33.58 -22.03 17.94
N ASN A 816 34.45 -22.96 17.51
CA ASN A 816 34.19 -23.81 16.36
C ASN A 816 33.02 -24.79 16.52
N ASN A 817 32.57 -25.02 17.76
CA ASN A 817 31.45 -25.90 18.08
C ASN A 817 30.08 -25.22 18.02
N PHE A 818 30.02 -23.94 17.64
CA PHE A 818 28.74 -23.25 17.48
C PHE A 818 27.95 -23.85 16.31
N LEU A 819 26.65 -24.12 16.52
CA LEU A 819 25.74 -24.64 15.49
C LEU A 819 25.41 -23.58 14.45
N LEU A 820 25.14 -22.35 14.91
CA LEU A 820 24.85 -21.21 14.04
C LEU A 820 26.16 -20.48 13.74
N LEU A 821 26.51 -20.46 12.47
CA LEU A 821 27.75 -19.84 12.00
C LEU A 821 27.47 -18.47 11.38
N SER A 822 28.38 -17.54 11.59
CA SER A 822 28.33 -16.24 10.87
C SER A 822 28.72 -16.43 9.40
N LYS A 823 27.93 -15.87 8.50
CA LYS A 823 28.22 -15.82 7.07
C LYS A 823 29.37 -14.86 6.73
N GLY A 824 29.53 -13.84 7.55
CA GLY A 824 30.56 -12.83 7.34
C GLY A 824 30.38 -11.61 8.25
N LYS A 825 31.40 -10.79 8.24
CA LYS A 825 31.43 -9.55 9.01
C LYS A 825 30.60 -8.45 8.36
N ILE A 826 29.90 -7.64 9.15
CA ILE A 826 29.13 -6.47 8.73
C ILE A 826 30.11 -5.32 8.41
N ASP A 827 29.91 -4.63 7.31
CA ASP A 827 30.70 -3.46 6.92
C ASP A 827 30.13 -2.18 7.57
N THR A 828 30.56 -1.93 8.82
CA THR A 828 30.14 -0.74 9.58
C THR A 828 30.68 0.56 8.98
N LYS A 829 31.89 0.52 8.38
CA LYS A 829 32.49 1.68 7.76
C LYS A 829 31.65 2.21 6.60
N LEU A 830 31.11 1.31 5.78
CA LEU A 830 30.23 1.69 4.68
C LEU A 830 28.93 2.34 5.18
N ILE A 831 28.36 1.81 6.30
CA ILE A 831 27.17 2.41 6.92
C ILE A 831 27.48 3.82 7.43
N GLU A 832 28.60 4.03 8.11
CA GLU A 832 29.01 5.33 8.64
C GLU A 832 29.21 6.37 7.51
N GLU A 833 29.90 5.99 6.45
CA GLU A 833 30.18 6.87 5.31
C GLU A 833 28.93 7.30 4.55
N GLU A 834 27.92 6.43 4.47
CA GLU A 834 26.67 6.66 3.74
C GLU A 834 25.51 7.13 4.62
N TRP A 835 25.76 7.38 5.92
CA TRP A 835 24.69 7.65 6.87
C TRP A 835 23.81 8.85 6.51
N ASP A 836 24.39 9.95 6.02
CA ASP A 836 23.63 11.12 5.59
C ASP A 836 22.70 10.81 4.40
N ASN A 837 23.17 10.01 3.44
CA ASN A 837 22.37 9.57 2.31
C ASN A 837 21.25 8.61 2.76
N ILE A 838 21.50 7.73 3.72
CA ILE A 838 20.49 6.87 4.34
C ILE A 838 19.42 7.72 5.03
N GLN A 839 19.83 8.70 5.85
CA GLN A 839 18.90 9.61 6.53
C GLN A 839 18.02 10.37 5.53
N ARG A 840 18.60 10.93 4.46
CA ARG A 840 17.87 11.65 3.40
C ARG A 840 16.84 10.72 2.73
N MET A 841 17.21 9.50 2.43
CA MET A 841 16.35 8.53 1.78
C MET A 841 15.19 8.10 2.68
N VAL A 842 15.47 7.74 3.94
CA VAL A 842 14.44 7.36 4.91
C VAL A 842 13.51 8.56 5.20
N ALA A 843 14.06 9.77 5.30
CA ALA A 843 13.26 10.98 5.43
C ALA A 843 12.34 11.21 4.21
N SER A 844 12.82 10.89 3.00
CA SER A 844 11.99 10.97 1.78
C SER A 844 10.83 9.97 1.79
N LEU A 845 11.04 8.77 2.37
CA LEU A 845 9.96 7.80 2.61
C LEU A 845 8.94 8.35 3.62
N GLY A 846 9.41 8.91 4.73
CA GLY A 846 8.56 9.46 5.79
C GLY A 846 7.74 10.67 5.35
N LEU A 847 8.32 11.56 4.56
CA LEU A 847 7.62 12.74 4.00
C LEU A 847 6.79 12.42 2.74
N LYS A 848 6.76 11.18 2.28
CA LYS A 848 5.99 10.75 1.09
C LYS A 848 6.29 11.59 -0.15
N THR A 849 7.58 11.93 -0.37
CA THR A 849 8.00 12.74 -1.55
C THR A 849 7.62 12.09 -2.87
N THR A 850 7.61 10.76 -2.89
CA THR A 850 7.04 9.92 -3.96
C THR A 850 6.38 8.68 -3.33
N THR A 851 5.81 7.80 -4.14
CA THR A 851 5.26 6.54 -3.65
C THR A 851 6.36 5.69 -3.03
N GLN A 852 6.19 5.26 -1.78
CA GLN A 852 7.22 4.53 -1.02
C GLN A 852 7.67 3.26 -1.74
N SER A 853 6.73 2.47 -2.29
CA SER A 853 7.04 1.28 -3.09
C SER A 853 7.93 1.57 -4.29
N THR A 854 7.87 2.76 -4.87
CA THR A 854 8.77 3.18 -5.98
C THR A 854 10.22 3.26 -5.51
N ILE A 855 10.46 3.89 -4.36
CA ILE A 855 11.80 3.97 -3.76
C ILE A 855 12.31 2.56 -3.41
N ILE A 856 11.47 1.75 -2.76
CA ILE A 856 11.83 0.39 -2.34
C ILE A 856 12.14 -0.51 -3.54
N LYS A 857 11.34 -0.44 -4.61
CA LYS A 857 11.60 -1.17 -5.88
C LYS A 857 12.97 -0.80 -6.46
N LYS A 858 13.26 0.48 -6.56
CA LYS A 858 14.54 0.97 -7.09
C LYS A 858 15.73 0.55 -6.22
N LEU A 859 15.58 0.59 -4.91
CA LEU A 859 16.59 0.14 -3.95
C LEU A 859 16.79 -1.39 -3.98
N SER A 860 15.72 -2.15 -4.18
CA SER A 860 15.77 -3.63 -4.20
C SER A 860 16.29 -4.20 -5.53
N SER A 861 16.55 -3.35 -6.54
CA SER A 861 17.03 -3.81 -7.86
C SER A 861 18.47 -4.31 -7.80
N TYR A 862 18.68 -5.58 -8.14
CA TYR A 862 20.00 -6.25 -8.13
C TYR A 862 20.99 -5.68 -9.15
N THR A 863 20.53 -4.95 -10.15
CA THR A 863 21.40 -4.37 -11.18
C THR A 863 22.03 -3.06 -10.77
N ARG A 864 21.61 -2.49 -9.64
CA ARG A 864 22.10 -1.21 -9.15
C ARG A 864 23.39 -1.35 -8.36
N ASN A 865 24.39 -0.58 -8.74
CA ASN A 865 25.67 -0.50 -8.02
C ASN A 865 25.77 0.79 -7.19
N ASN A 866 24.72 1.11 -6.42
CA ASN A 866 24.66 2.31 -5.61
C ASN A 866 25.25 2.03 -4.22
N ARG A 867 26.13 2.93 -3.77
CA ARG A 867 26.82 2.81 -2.48
C ARG A 867 25.87 2.89 -1.29
N THR A 868 24.89 3.81 -1.35
CA THR A 868 23.84 3.94 -0.31
C THR A 868 23.00 2.68 -0.19
N GLN A 869 22.63 2.06 -1.33
CA GLN A 869 21.92 0.78 -1.32
C GLN A 869 22.73 -0.32 -0.60
N LYS A 870 24.03 -0.42 -0.91
CA LYS A 870 24.91 -1.38 -0.25
C LYS A 870 24.96 -1.14 1.27
N ALA A 871 25.07 0.12 1.67
CA ALA A 871 25.09 0.48 3.09
C ALA A 871 23.79 0.14 3.84
N ILE A 872 22.63 0.33 3.20
CA ILE A 872 21.34 -0.08 3.77
C ILE A 872 21.25 -1.60 3.89
N VAL A 873 21.76 -2.34 2.90
CA VAL A 873 21.81 -3.80 2.97
C VAL A 873 22.72 -4.27 4.11
N GLU A 874 23.82 -3.57 4.39
CA GLU A 874 24.66 -3.88 5.55
C GLU A 874 23.90 -3.63 6.86
N TYR A 875 23.13 -2.54 6.97
CA TYR A 875 22.28 -2.31 8.13
C TYR A 875 21.16 -3.36 8.25
N ASP A 876 20.52 -3.73 7.14
CA ASP A 876 19.50 -4.80 7.08
C ASP A 876 20.02 -6.12 7.63
N LYS A 877 21.29 -6.47 7.36
CA LYS A 877 21.92 -7.68 7.88
C LYS A 877 21.96 -7.70 9.41
N ILE A 878 22.15 -6.55 10.06
CA ILE A 878 22.16 -6.45 11.53
C ILE A 878 20.80 -6.83 12.08
N ILE A 879 19.76 -6.12 11.67
CA ILE A 879 18.39 -6.29 12.17
C ILE A 879 17.86 -7.69 11.82
N LYS A 880 18.12 -8.15 10.60
CA LYS A 880 17.75 -9.51 10.16
C LYS A 880 18.44 -10.60 10.97
N SER A 881 19.73 -10.43 11.32
CA SER A 881 20.46 -11.40 12.15
C SER A 881 19.90 -11.46 13.56
N LEU A 882 19.57 -10.30 14.16
CA LEU A 882 18.88 -10.21 15.45
C LEU A 882 17.53 -10.96 15.40
N TYR A 883 16.75 -10.74 14.37
CA TYR A 883 15.47 -11.42 14.19
C TYR A 883 15.62 -12.94 13.98
N LEU A 884 16.56 -13.39 13.15
CA LEU A 884 16.78 -14.82 12.90
C LEU A 884 17.18 -15.56 14.20
N LEU A 885 18.04 -14.94 15.03
CA LEU A 885 18.43 -15.49 16.30
C LEU A 885 17.22 -15.58 17.26
N GLU A 886 16.40 -14.52 17.32
CA GLU A 886 15.17 -14.51 18.11
C GLU A 886 14.18 -15.57 17.62
N TYR A 887 13.99 -15.67 16.31
CA TYR A 887 13.08 -16.65 15.72
C TYR A 887 13.48 -18.09 16.02
N ILE A 888 14.79 -18.40 16.08
CA ILE A 888 15.30 -19.73 16.44
C ILE A 888 15.12 -19.98 17.94
N ASP A 889 15.38 -18.98 18.77
CA ASP A 889 15.39 -19.12 20.24
C ASP A 889 13.97 -19.07 20.84
N SER A 890 13.06 -18.24 20.31
CA SER A 890 11.74 -18.00 20.90
C SER A 890 10.61 -18.79 20.24
N PRO A 891 10.08 -19.83 20.88
CA PRO A 891 8.88 -20.53 20.40
C PRO A 891 7.61 -19.66 20.47
N SER A 892 7.54 -18.70 21.39
CA SER A 892 6.41 -17.76 21.49
C SER A 892 6.36 -16.84 20.28
N LEU A 893 7.48 -16.29 19.84
CA LEU A 893 7.54 -15.48 18.62
C LEU A 893 7.05 -16.25 17.40
N ARG A 894 7.56 -17.49 17.20
CA ARG A 894 7.10 -18.34 16.09
C ARG A 894 5.60 -18.61 16.13
N ARG A 895 5.06 -18.83 17.33
CA ARG A 895 3.62 -19.02 17.57
C ARG A 895 2.85 -17.76 17.16
N ASN A 896 3.28 -16.61 17.58
CA ASN A 896 2.60 -15.35 17.36
C ASN A 896 2.61 -14.96 15.87
N VAL A 897 3.75 -15.16 15.19
CA VAL A 897 3.86 -15.01 13.74
C VAL A 897 2.85 -15.90 13.01
N GLN A 898 2.75 -17.20 13.40
CA GLN A 898 1.80 -18.11 12.77
C GLN A 898 0.35 -17.70 13.05
N LYS A 899 0.03 -17.26 14.27
CA LYS A 899 -1.32 -16.75 14.59
C LYS A 899 -1.69 -15.54 13.73
N ALA A 900 -0.77 -14.59 13.58
CA ALA A 900 -1.02 -13.40 12.76
C ALA A 900 -1.29 -13.77 11.29
N LEU A 901 -0.51 -14.69 10.71
CA LEU A 901 -0.72 -15.17 9.35
C LEU A 901 -2.03 -15.95 9.17
N ASN A 902 -2.40 -16.78 10.15
CA ASN A 902 -3.67 -17.52 10.12
C ASN A 902 -4.88 -16.57 10.08
N ARG A 903 -4.84 -15.45 10.79
CA ARG A 903 -5.88 -14.40 10.74
C ARG A 903 -6.02 -13.78 9.35
N GLY A 904 -4.91 -13.61 8.65
CA GLY A 904 -4.91 -13.19 7.24
C GLY A 904 -5.65 -14.20 6.35
N GLU A 905 -5.39 -15.50 6.54
CA GLU A 905 -6.06 -16.57 5.79
C GLU A 905 -7.56 -16.67 6.11
N GLU A 906 -7.95 -16.50 7.36
CA GLU A 906 -9.38 -16.45 7.77
C GLU A 906 -10.09 -15.28 7.05
N TYR A 907 -9.49 -14.10 7.03
CA TYR A 907 -10.01 -12.95 6.29
C TYR A 907 -10.11 -13.23 4.78
N HIS A 908 -9.13 -13.91 4.19
CA HIS A 908 -9.18 -14.30 2.78
C HIS A 908 -10.37 -15.22 2.46
N GLN A 909 -10.76 -16.08 3.39
CA GLN A 909 -11.95 -16.94 3.24
C GLN A 909 -13.24 -16.11 3.25
N LEU A 910 -13.39 -15.18 4.21
CA LEU A 910 -14.52 -14.24 4.27
C LEU A 910 -14.61 -13.43 2.99
N LYS A 911 -13.49 -12.87 2.51
CA LYS A 911 -13.44 -12.07 1.29
C LYS A 911 -13.84 -12.87 0.04
N ARG A 912 -13.41 -14.13 -0.07
CA ARG A 912 -13.85 -15.01 -1.16
C ARG A 912 -15.36 -15.27 -1.11
N HIS A 913 -15.92 -15.41 0.08
CA HIS A 913 -17.37 -15.56 0.25
C HIS A 913 -18.10 -14.30 -0.25
N ILE A 914 -17.68 -13.11 0.16
CA ILE A 914 -18.29 -11.84 -0.26
C ILE A 914 -18.13 -11.61 -1.79
N PHE A 915 -16.97 -11.88 -2.36
CA PHE A 915 -16.65 -11.62 -3.79
C PHE A 915 -16.85 -12.86 -4.67
N TYR A 916 -17.87 -13.68 -4.39
CA TYR A 916 -18.04 -14.97 -5.05
C TYR A 916 -18.71 -14.89 -6.43
N VAL A 917 -19.56 -13.92 -6.67
CA VAL A 917 -20.34 -13.81 -7.91
C VAL A 917 -19.41 -13.78 -9.14
N HIS A 918 -19.86 -14.42 -10.22
CA HIS A 918 -19.06 -14.64 -11.43
C HIS A 918 -17.73 -15.41 -11.18
N GLY A 919 -17.73 -16.30 -10.17
CA GLY A 919 -16.57 -17.10 -9.81
C GLY A 919 -15.41 -16.27 -9.24
N GLY A 920 -15.72 -15.16 -8.59
CA GLY A 920 -14.70 -14.28 -7.98
C GLY A 920 -13.74 -13.62 -8.97
N LYS A 921 -14.15 -13.41 -10.23
CA LYS A 921 -13.30 -12.78 -11.25
C LYS A 921 -13.64 -11.30 -11.41
N PHE A 922 -12.63 -10.45 -11.39
CA PHE A 922 -12.81 -9.02 -11.74
C PHE A 922 -13.27 -8.86 -13.19
N ARG A 923 -14.29 -8.02 -13.41
CA ARG A 923 -14.95 -7.80 -14.71
C ARG A 923 -14.83 -6.36 -15.20
N VAL A 924 -13.80 -5.67 -14.77
CA VAL A 924 -13.50 -4.28 -15.10
C VAL A 924 -12.12 -4.17 -15.75
N HIS A 925 -11.87 -3.07 -16.43
CA HIS A 925 -10.71 -2.93 -17.30
C HIS A 925 -9.58 -2.12 -16.69
N THR A 926 -9.87 -1.17 -15.81
CA THR A 926 -8.88 -0.25 -15.24
C THR A 926 -8.46 -0.64 -13.83
N ILE A 927 -7.25 -0.25 -13.44
CA ILE A 927 -6.74 -0.46 -12.07
C ILE A 927 -7.60 0.30 -11.07
N GLN A 928 -8.07 1.49 -11.43
CA GLN A 928 -8.92 2.31 -10.56
C GLN A 928 -10.25 1.62 -10.25
N GLU A 929 -10.93 1.07 -11.26
CA GLU A 929 -12.17 0.30 -11.05
C GLU A 929 -11.93 -0.95 -10.20
N GLN A 930 -10.82 -1.66 -10.43
CA GLN A 930 -10.43 -2.83 -9.63
C GLN A 930 -10.23 -2.45 -8.15
N GLN A 931 -9.55 -1.33 -7.90
CA GLN A 931 -9.33 -0.83 -6.54
C GLN A 931 -10.64 -0.43 -5.85
N ILE A 932 -11.56 0.25 -6.56
CA ILE A 932 -12.89 0.61 -6.04
C ILE A 932 -13.68 -0.64 -5.65
N ILE A 933 -13.72 -1.65 -6.52
CA ILE A 933 -14.42 -2.91 -6.26
C ILE A 933 -13.82 -3.63 -5.04
N ALA A 934 -12.49 -3.74 -4.98
CA ALA A 934 -11.81 -4.36 -3.84
C ALA A 934 -12.07 -3.59 -2.54
N SER A 935 -12.08 -2.26 -2.58
CA SER A 935 -12.39 -1.42 -1.41
C SER A 935 -13.85 -1.55 -0.97
N CYS A 936 -14.81 -1.73 -1.89
CA CYS A 936 -16.20 -2.06 -1.55
C CYS A 936 -16.31 -3.44 -0.86
N THR A 937 -15.59 -4.46 -1.39
CA THR A 937 -15.55 -5.80 -0.76
C THR A 937 -14.95 -5.72 0.65
N HIS A 938 -13.91 -4.94 0.82
CA HIS A 938 -13.24 -4.66 2.07
C HIS A 938 -14.18 -3.99 3.09
N LEU A 939 -14.97 -3.01 2.62
CA LEU A 939 -15.96 -2.31 3.46
C LEU A 939 -17.06 -3.28 3.94
N ILE A 940 -17.58 -4.14 3.06
CA ILE A 940 -18.56 -5.17 3.44
C ILE A 940 -17.97 -6.13 4.48
N ALA A 941 -16.71 -6.55 4.31
CA ALA A 941 -16.03 -7.40 5.29
C ALA A 941 -15.91 -6.70 6.65
N ASN A 942 -15.53 -5.41 6.68
CA ASN A 942 -15.44 -4.63 7.91
C ASN A 942 -16.81 -4.45 8.59
N VAL A 943 -17.90 -4.30 7.83
CA VAL A 943 -19.27 -4.29 8.38
C VAL A 943 -19.60 -5.61 9.08
N ILE A 944 -19.28 -6.75 8.45
CA ILE A 944 -19.50 -8.08 9.04
C ILE A 944 -18.65 -8.27 10.31
N ILE A 945 -17.38 -7.88 10.27
CA ILE A 945 -16.48 -8.01 11.42
C ILE A 945 -16.92 -7.08 12.56
N TYR A 946 -17.37 -5.86 12.27
CA TYR A 946 -17.92 -4.95 13.28
C TYR A 946 -19.13 -5.57 13.96
N TYR A 947 -20.09 -6.06 13.17
CA TYR A 947 -21.30 -6.70 13.69
C TYR A 947 -20.98 -7.88 14.61
N ASN A 948 -20.10 -8.78 14.16
CA ASN A 948 -19.69 -9.92 14.96
C ASN A 948 -18.95 -9.51 16.25
N THR A 949 -18.07 -8.52 16.17
CA THR A 949 -17.37 -7.98 17.34
C THR A 949 -18.33 -7.32 18.31
N TRP A 950 -19.35 -6.62 17.80
CA TRP A 950 -20.41 -6.04 18.61
C TRP A 950 -21.26 -7.12 19.33
N LEU A 951 -21.66 -8.18 18.61
CA LEU A 951 -22.36 -9.33 19.22
C LEU A 951 -21.53 -9.98 20.33
N LEU A 952 -20.24 -10.21 20.08
CA LEU A 952 -19.34 -10.77 21.08
C LEU A 952 -19.16 -9.83 22.28
N SER A 953 -19.15 -8.51 22.06
CA SER A 953 -19.09 -7.53 23.16
C SER A 953 -20.35 -7.55 24.02
N GLN A 954 -21.52 -7.68 23.41
CA GLN A 954 -22.78 -7.81 24.15
C GLN A 954 -22.84 -9.14 24.95
N LEU A 955 -22.30 -10.23 24.41
CA LEU A 955 -22.15 -11.48 25.15
C LEU A 955 -21.16 -11.36 26.31
N LEU A 956 -20.06 -10.64 26.10
CA LEU A 956 -19.07 -10.36 27.13
C LEU A 956 -19.72 -9.63 28.31
N GLU A 957 -20.45 -8.56 28.07
CA GLU A 957 -21.17 -7.76 29.08
C GLU A 957 -22.22 -8.63 29.82
N LYS A 958 -22.99 -9.43 29.09
CA LYS A 958 -23.99 -10.33 29.67
C LYS A 958 -23.36 -11.31 30.67
N TYR A 959 -22.31 -12.05 30.25
CA TYR A 959 -21.70 -13.08 31.12
C TYR A 959 -20.83 -12.47 32.24
N GLU A 960 -20.38 -11.25 32.08
CA GLU A 960 -19.72 -10.49 33.14
C GLU A 960 -20.71 -10.11 34.24
N GLN A 961 -21.91 -9.64 33.87
CA GLN A 961 -23.03 -9.35 34.79
C GLN A 961 -23.57 -10.63 35.49
N GLU A 962 -23.61 -11.75 34.79
CA GLU A 962 -24.02 -13.04 35.34
C GLU A 962 -22.94 -13.69 36.24
N GLY A 963 -21.69 -13.17 36.25
CA GLY A 963 -20.58 -13.76 36.99
C GLY A 963 -20.10 -15.12 36.47
N ASN A 964 -20.43 -15.48 35.23
CA ASN A 964 -20.06 -16.75 34.62
C ASN A 964 -18.67 -16.71 34.00
N ILE A 965 -17.63 -16.91 34.84
CA ILE A 965 -16.23 -16.79 34.45
C ILE A 965 -15.83 -17.81 33.37
N GLU A 966 -16.35 -19.04 33.41
CA GLU A 966 -16.00 -20.07 32.42
C GLU A 966 -16.45 -19.68 31.03
N THR A 967 -17.70 -19.30 30.89
CA THR A 967 -18.29 -18.87 29.62
C THR A 967 -17.65 -17.54 29.14
N LEU A 968 -17.39 -16.62 30.06
CA LEU A 968 -16.68 -15.39 29.76
C LEU A 968 -15.31 -15.64 29.12
N ASN A 969 -14.54 -16.58 29.68
CA ASN A 969 -13.24 -16.95 29.12
C ASN A 969 -13.36 -17.63 27.75
N ARG A 970 -14.43 -18.35 27.48
CA ARG A 970 -14.72 -18.91 26.14
C ARG A 970 -15.03 -17.79 25.14
N VAL A 971 -15.87 -16.82 25.49
CA VAL A 971 -16.19 -15.66 24.62
C VAL A 971 -14.92 -14.94 24.19
N LYS A 972 -14.00 -14.67 25.13
CA LYS A 972 -12.71 -13.97 24.87
C LYS A 972 -11.83 -14.66 23.81
N THR A 973 -12.05 -15.94 23.53
CA THR A 973 -11.26 -16.68 22.53
C THR A 973 -11.90 -16.74 21.14
N ILE A 974 -13.11 -16.22 20.96
CA ILE A 974 -13.86 -16.33 19.70
C ILE A 974 -13.40 -15.25 18.71
N ALA A 975 -13.10 -15.68 17.48
CA ALA A 975 -12.77 -14.79 16.39
C ALA A 975 -14.02 -14.19 15.73
N PRO A 976 -14.01 -12.92 15.28
CA PRO A 976 -15.18 -12.29 14.67
C PRO A 976 -15.37 -12.64 13.18
N ILE A 977 -14.59 -13.58 12.65
CA ILE A 977 -14.62 -13.98 11.25
C ILE A 977 -15.63 -15.12 11.08
N ALA A 978 -16.89 -14.75 10.90
CA ALA A 978 -17.98 -15.71 10.63
C ALA A 978 -19.03 -15.03 9.74
N TRP A 979 -19.65 -15.78 8.84
CA TRP A 979 -20.64 -15.28 7.88
C TRP A 979 -21.87 -16.18 7.70
N GLN A 980 -21.94 -17.32 8.37
CA GLN A 980 -23.00 -18.33 8.20
C GLN A 980 -24.39 -17.81 8.59
N HIS A 981 -24.44 -16.85 9.51
CA HIS A 981 -25.65 -16.17 9.99
C HIS A 981 -25.95 -14.87 9.23
N ILE A 982 -25.25 -14.62 8.10
CA ILE A 982 -25.40 -13.41 7.30
C ILE A 982 -25.72 -13.77 5.85
N ASN A 983 -26.85 -13.28 5.35
CA ASN A 983 -27.25 -13.42 3.96
C ASN A 983 -26.61 -12.31 3.14
N VAL A 984 -25.51 -12.64 2.45
CA VAL A 984 -24.83 -11.70 1.55
C VAL A 984 -25.49 -11.66 0.16
N TYR A 985 -26.21 -12.73 -0.20
CA TYR A 985 -26.81 -12.91 -1.51
C TYR A 985 -28.31 -13.09 -1.41
N GLY A 986 -29.06 -12.49 -2.35
CA GLY A 986 -30.53 -12.58 -2.38
C GLY A 986 -31.17 -11.49 -3.22
N THR A 987 -32.43 -11.21 -2.94
CA THR A 987 -33.15 -10.03 -3.42
C THR A 987 -33.17 -8.98 -2.32
N TYR A 988 -32.92 -7.73 -2.69
CA TYR A 988 -32.80 -6.62 -1.75
C TYR A 988 -34.01 -5.70 -1.83
N LYS A 989 -34.47 -5.20 -0.68
CA LYS A 989 -35.59 -4.24 -0.56
C LYS A 989 -35.14 -2.99 0.18
N PHE A 990 -34.39 -2.14 -0.49
CA PHE A 990 -33.80 -0.94 0.09
C PHE A 990 -34.78 0.18 0.47
N ARG A 991 -36.00 0.17 -0.08
CA ARG A 991 -37.03 1.16 0.23
C ARG A 991 -37.81 0.82 1.50
N VAL A 992 -37.70 -0.39 2.02
CA VAL A 992 -38.34 -0.80 3.26
C VAL A 992 -37.34 -0.54 4.40
N PRO A 993 -37.73 0.25 5.42
CA PRO A 993 -36.85 0.48 6.58
C PRO A 993 -36.51 -0.87 7.23
N PRO A 994 -35.25 -1.13 7.57
CA PRO A 994 -34.86 -2.34 8.29
C PRO A 994 -35.49 -2.36 9.69
N SER A 995 -35.80 -3.55 10.18
CA SER A 995 -36.25 -3.71 11.56
C SER A 995 -35.08 -3.43 12.52
N PRO A 996 -35.31 -2.64 13.58
CA PRO A 996 -34.25 -2.38 14.57
C PRO A 996 -33.68 -3.69 15.13
N ILE A 997 -32.36 -3.74 15.24
CA ILE A 997 -31.66 -4.90 15.83
C ILE A 997 -31.65 -4.73 17.35
N ASN A 998 -32.48 -5.53 18.05
CA ASN A 998 -32.52 -5.53 19.51
C ASN A 998 -31.50 -6.54 20.07
N PRO A 999 -30.47 -6.11 20.80
CA PRO A 999 -29.45 -7.02 21.36
C PRO A 999 -30.05 -8.05 22.32
N PHE A 1000 -31.00 -7.65 23.16
CA PHE A 1000 -31.63 -8.54 24.16
C PHE A 1000 -32.36 -9.71 23.51
N GLU A 1001 -33.08 -9.48 22.41
CA GLU A 1001 -33.77 -10.55 21.68
C GLU A 1001 -32.77 -11.50 20.99
N LEU A 1002 -31.67 -10.94 20.45
CA LEU A 1002 -30.64 -11.76 19.81
C LEU A 1002 -29.93 -12.69 20.77
N LEU A 1003 -29.72 -12.25 22.02
CA LEU A 1003 -28.94 -13.00 23.02
C LEU A 1003 -29.77 -13.93 23.90
N LYS A 1004 -31.12 -13.90 23.79
CA LYS A 1004 -32.03 -14.58 24.68
C LYS A 1004 -31.86 -16.12 24.63
N ASN A 1005 -31.53 -16.66 23.45
CA ASN A 1005 -31.46 -18.13 23.23
C ASN A 1005 -30.02 -18.60 22.92
N VAL A 1006 -29.01 -17.78 23.13
CA VAL A 1006 -27.62 -18.15 22.85
C VAL A 1006 -27.03 -18.85 24.06
N ILE A 1007 -26.62 -20.12 23.88
CA ILE A 1007 -25.95 -20.95 24.88
C ILE A 1007 -24.51 -21.22 24.39
N LEU A 1008 -23.54 -20.97 25.24
CA LEU A 1008 -22.11 -21.20 24.97
C LEU A 1008 -21.60 -22.45 25.70
#